data_f4f5cbbc745d1cdab89662277734f793
#
_entry.id   f4f5cbbc745d1cdab89662277734f793
#
_cell.length_a   1.000
_cell.length_b   1.000
_cell.length_c   1.000
_cell.angle_alpha   90.00
_cell.angle_beta   90.00
_cell.angle_gamma   90.00
#
_symmetry.space_group_name_H-M   'P 1'
#
loop_
_entity.id
_entity.type
_entity.pdbx_description
1 polymer ?
#
loop_
_entity_poly.entity_id
_entity_poly.type
_entity_poly.pdbx_seq_one_letter_code
_entity_poly.pdbx_strand_id
1 'polypeptide(L)'
;MTRTLRTLLLAGAALTTAHSALAQTAPPSEGTEVEEIIVSGRFIPDVIRDTAEVANFLSVEDVQRAGDDNAAQALTRITGISLVSGKFVYVRGLGERYSQALLNGSPLPSPEPLQRVIPLDLFPASILAGTVIQKTFSANYPGEFGGGVIDLQTVGTPDEAFLKVGVGIGGDTETTAESRLTYYGSETDWLGFDDGTRKLPVGVRQFAASRPVVVGSATGGLTTDQYKAVARSFTNAPLNVLQRDKMPLNGIFDISGGQSFDTDYGRLGAIGVLSYRNGWQTRKGVRQTTVPDSGGLALATDATFEANQNDIAWSGLGGLAWESGDNEVRYTGLWIRSTSKRARITSNTAQSQGNANVNAYNSEWYERVLQLSQLSGKHLIGDWELAWRGTYGRTARQAPYERLYRYGLSATGASTALLSGANQLVSFSDLDENIGSANVDLAYDLPVDFVRQAQLKVGAAWQRNSRTSVRRDFTYDQGRNWDPVRYAGQRIDYLVSDRNINDDIILLRELTGSSLTGDAAMYDAGLEVAAAYVQVDSEIRPLLRGSIGLRYETADQTVKTLDIFSPSAAPIFSRTVSKDYVLPAATLTWNFAEDQQLRFGLSQTIGRPQFRELAPQRYRDTETDRILSGNPYLEDTTFVNVDARYEHYFSKGQYFTFGAFYKNMEKPIEALAVLGSDGAFRQTFYNAPAADIYGGEVEFKKLFELETGTTWVDNRRWLVSLNYTYTTSQLKVSDGDTIILDITGVPTTPPARDYLTGGEKLQGQSDHLANLQLGFENDEAGSQATFLVTYTSERVSARSSSVDLPDLVQKPGMRVDFVYRRNFEIQGREFTGSFEARNLTGTDAEEYQAAGGKRFDTNSFDIGQSFSLGLSARF
;
A
#
# COMPACT_ATOMS: atom_id res chain seq x y z
N MET A 1 -3.20 29.89 21.61
CA MET A 1 -3.08 30.04 20.13
C MET A 1 -2.28 31.26 19.64
N THR A 2 -1.87 32.19 20.48
CA THR A 2 -1.28 33.48 20.05
C THR A 2 0.24 33.61 20.22
N ARG A 3 0.92 32.72 20.91
CA ARG A 3 2.41 32.80 21.10
C ARG A 3 3.20 31.93 20.11
N THR A 4 2.71 30.75 19.75
CA THR A 4 3.43 29.82 18.85
C THR A 4 3.38 30.27 17.39
N LEU A 5 2.29 30.91 16.96
CA LEU A 5 2.19 31.46 15.59
C LEU A 5 3.09 32.67 15.36
N ARG A 6 3.35 33.46 16.41
CA ARG A 6 4.28 34.63 16.32
C ARG A 6 5.75 34.20 16.22
N THR A 7 6.12 33.06 16.79
CA THR A 7 7.51 32.55 16.69
C THR A 7 7.80 31.94 15.33
N LEU A 8 6.82 31.31 14.69
CA LEU A 8 6.95 30.79 13.32
C LEU A 8 6.98 31.92 12.26
N LEU A 9 6.22 32.98 12.46
CA LEU A 9 6.25 34.15 11.56
C LEU A 9 7.53 34.99 11.68
N LEU A 10 8.15 35.03 12.86
CA LEU A 10 9.42 35.71 13.09
C LEU A 10 10.62 34.91 12.55
N ALA A 11 10.55 33.57 12.52
CA ALA A 11 11.57 32.73 11.87
C ALA A 11 11.54 32.86 10.33
N GLY A 12 10.34 33.05 9.73
CA GLY A 12 10.20 33.32 8.29
C GLY A 12 10.69 34.71 7.87
N ALA A 13 10.57 35.71 8.74
CA ALA A 13 11.02 37.06 8.45
C ALA A 13 12.55 37.27 8.59
N ALA A 14 13.25 36.45 9.36
CA ALA A 14 14.69 36.49 9.53
C ALA A 14 15.49 35.90 8.34
N LEU A 15 14.87 35.10 7.51
CA LEU A 15 15.47 34.50 6.30
C LEU A 15 15.41 35.41 5.07
N THR A 16 14.61 36.49 5.10
CA THR A 16 14.42 37.39 3.93
C THR A 16 15.35 38.60 3.90
N THR A 17 16.18 38.83 4.92
CA THR A 17 17.05 40.02 5.01
C THR A 17 18.53 39.79 4.68
N ALA A 18 18.92 38.58 4.26
CA ALA A 18 20.33 38.26 4.03
C ALA A 18 20.81 38.22 2.56
N HIS A 19 19.96 38.56 1.57
CA HIS A 19 20.33 38.43 0.14
C HIS A 19 20.06 39.72 -0.67
N SER A 20 20.63 40.85 -0.24
CA SER A 20 20.63 42.06 -1.07
C SER A 20 22.07 42.54 -1.32
N ALA A 21 22.94 41.68 -1.86
CA ALA A 21 24.18 42.14 -2.47
C ALA A 21 24.72 41.09 -3.43
N LEU A 22 24.86 41.52 -4.68
CA LEU A 22 25.52 40.92 -5.84
C LEU A 22 24.56 40.40 -6.94
N ALA A 23 23.95 41.34 -7.65
CA ALA A 23 23.51 41.15 -9.02
C ALA A 23 24.54 41.74 -9.96
N GLN A 24 25.32 40.91 -10.63
CA GLN A 24 26.07 41.29 -11.84
C GLN A 24 25.31 40.77 -13.05
N THR A 25 25.00 41.68 -13.93
CA THR A 25 24.28 41.47 -15.21
C THR A 25 25.11 40.65 -16.20
N ALA A 26 24.56 39.54 -16.70
CA ALA A 26 25.02 38.86 -17.90
C ALA A 26 24.05 39.06 -19.08
N PRO A 27 24.51 39.01 -20.35
CA PRO A 27 23.73 39.36 -21.51
C PRO A 27 22.70 38.28 -21.91
N PRO A 28 21.68 38.60 -22.70
CA PRO A 28 20.58 37.67 -22.99
C PRO A 28 21.03 36.53 -23.92
N SER A 29 20.76 35.32 -23.55
CA SER A 29 20.88 34.10 -24.38
C SER A 29 19.52 33.71 -24.95
N GLU A 30 19.53 33.37 -26.20
CA GLU A 30 18.40 32.91 -26.99
C GLU A 30 17.94 31.52 -26.52
N GLY A 31 16.61 31.33 -26.48
CA GLY A 31 15.95 30.01 -26.43
C GLY A 31 15.85 29.40 -25.03
N THR A 32 14.73 29.69 -24.37
CA THR A 32 14.38 29.00 -23.10
C THR A 32 13.91 27.56 -23.41
N GLU A 33 14.83 26.61 -23.42
CA GLU A 33 14.49 25.25 -23.09
C GLU A 33 14.06 25.24 -21.62
N VAL A 34 12.91 24.61 -21.32
CA VAL A 34 12.47 24.38 -19.95
C VAL A 34 13.51 23.46 -19.31
N GLU A 35 14.38 24.03 -18.46
CA GLU A 35 15.40 23.26 -17.77
C GLU A 35 14.74 22.23 -16.84
N GLU A 36 14.90 21.01 -17.22
CA GLU A 36 14.62 19.80 -16.45
C GLU A 36 15.36 19.89 -15.11
N ILE A 37 14.70 19.72 -13.97
CA ILE A 37 15.37 19.53 -12.69
C ILE A 37 16.09 18.17 -12.78
N ILE A 38 17.32 18.19 -13.22
CA ILE A 38 18.15 16.99 -13.26
C ILE A 38 18.59 16.71 -11.83
N VAL A 39 17.99 15.72 -11.23
CA VAL A 39 18.48 15.12 -9.99
C VAL A 39 19.80 14.44 -10.34
N SER A 40 20.90 15.00 -9.88
CA SER A 40 22.25 14.47 -10.18
C SER A 40 22.53 13.18 -9.41
N GLY A 41 22.05 12.10 -9.91
CA GLY A 41 22.74 10.82 -9.94
C GLY A 41 23.08 10.63 -11.41
N ARG A 42 24.18 10.03 -11.79
CA ARG A 42 24.53 9.86 -13.21
C ARG A 42 23.30 9.52 -14.01
N PHE A 43 22.77 10.51 -14.71
CA PHE A 43 21.63 10.38 -15.60
C PHE A 43 22.01 9.37 -16.66
N ILE A 44 21.39 8.21 -16.67
CA ILE A 44 21.40 7.31 -17.81
C ILE A 44 20.44 7.95 -18.81
N PRO A 45 20.93 8.50 -19.94
CA PRO A 45 20.12 9.33 -20.84
C PRO A 45 18.86 8.62 -21.36
N ASP A 46 18.81 7.30 -21.26
CA ASP A 46 17.65 6.50 -21.66
C ASP A 46 17.58 5.20 -20.85
N VAL A 47 17.09 5.29 -19.59
CA VAL A 47 16.98 4.14 -18.68
C VAL A 47 16.25 2.96 -19.34
N ILE A 48 15.25 3.23 -20.17
CA ILE A 48 14.47 2.20 -20.87
C ILE A 48 15.30 1.54 -21.97
N ARG A 49 16.08 2.31 -22.71
CA ARG A 49 16.87 1.83 -23.87
C ARG A 49 18.16 1.15 -23.46
N ASP A 50 18.82 1.65 -22.43
CA ASP A 50 20.20 1.29 -22.09
C ASP A 50 20.29 0.16 -21.07
N THR A 51 19.19 -0.23 -20.40
CA THR A 51 19.15 -1.41 -19.51
C THR A 51 19.12 -2.70 -20.33
N ALA A 52 19.70 -3.79 -19.80
CA ALA A 52 19.59 -5.12 -20.42
C ALA A 52 18.22 -5.77 -20.16
N GLU A 53 17.55 -5.40 -19.09
CA GLU A 53 16.30 -5.94 -18.60
C GLU A 53 15.09 -5.18 -19.15
N VAL A 54 13.91 -5.82 -19.15
CA VAL A 54 12.64 -5.13 -19.42
C VAL A 54 12.27 -4.30 -18.20
N ALA A 55 12.40 -2.99 -18.31
CA ALA A 55 12.05 -2.03 -17.28
C ALA A 55 11.17 -0.90 -17.86
N ASN A 56 10.36 -0.31 -16.98
CA ASN A 56 9.63 0.93 -17.24
C ASN A 56 10.13 2.00 -16.26
N PHE A 57 10.20 3.23 -16.71
CA PHE A 57 10.53 4.37 -15.88
C PHE A 57 9.36 5.35 -15.86
N LEU A 58 8.97 5.78 -14.67
CA LEU A 58 7.97 6.81 -14.45
C LEU A 58 8.67 8.06 -13.98
N SER A 59 8.71 9.08 -14.80
CA SER A 59 9.35 10.35 -14.48
C SER A 59 8.47 11.26 -13.62
N VAL A 60 9.07 12.29 -13.04
CA VAL A 60 8.34 13.35 -12.31
C VAL A 60 7.35 14.05 -13.23
N GLU A 61 7.73 14.30 -14.49
CA GLU A 61 6.88 14.94 -15.51
C GLU A 61 5.64 14.09 -15.80
N ASP A 62 5.77 12.78 -15.92
CA ASP A 62 4.64 11.87 -16.14
C ASP A 62 3.68 11.89 -14.95
N VAL A 63 4.20 11.87 -13.72
CA VAL A 63 3.42 11.99 -12.48
C VAL A 63 2.70 13.33 -12.42
N GLN A 64 3.42 14.42 -12.70
CA GLN A 64 2.84 15.77 -12.70
C GLN A 64 1.80 15.95 -13.79
N ARG A 65 2.03 15.38 -14.99
CA ARG A 65 1.08 15.42 -16.12
C ARG A 65 -0.23 14.73 -15.78
N ALA A 66 -0.16 13.61 -15.09
CA ALA A 66 -1.32 12.86 -14.63
C ALA A 66 -1.98 13.47 -13.37
N GLY A 67 -1.32 14.43 -12.69
CA GLY A 67 -1.76 15.00 -11.43
C GLY A 67 -1.84 13.96 -10.31
N ASP A 68 -1.00 12.93 -10.36
CA ASP A 68 -1.06 11.85 -9.38
C ASP A 68 -0.44 12.32 -8.04
N ASP A 69 -1.18 12.14 -6.97
CA ASP A 69 -0.85 12.63 -5.64
C ASP A 69 0.18 11.77 -4.91
N ASN A 70 0.26 10.48 -5.26
CA ASN A 70 1.09 9.49 -4.58
C ASN A 70 1.58 8.41 -5.54
N ALA A 71 2.55 7.60 -5.07
CA ALA A 71 3.17 6.54 -5.86
C ALA A 71 2.17 5.50 -6.36
N ALA A 72 1.15 5.13 -5.56
CA ALA A 72 0.16 4.13 -5.97
C ALA A 72 -0.64 4.57 -7.20
N GLN A 73 -1.11 5.82 -7.21
CA GLN A 73 -1.84 6.39 -8.36
C GLN A 73 -0.94 6.48 -9.59
N ALA A 74 0.26 7.03 -9.41
CA ALA A 74 1.23 7.19 -10.49
C ALA A 74 1.57 5.86 -11.19
N LEU A 75 1.73 4.79 -10.44
CA LEU A 75 2.04 3.46 -10.96
C LEU A 75 0.93 2.85 -11.82
N THR A 76 -0.32 3.28 -11.67
CA THR A 76 -1.41 2.81 -12.55
C THR A 76 -1.21 3.21 -14.01
N ARG A 77 -0.31 4.16 -14.29
CA ARG A 77 0.01 4.63 -15.66
C ARG A 77 0.99 3.71 -16.39
N ILE A 78 1.57 2.74 -15.66
CA ILE A 78 2.54 1.80 -16.22
C ILE A 78 1.83 0.54 -16.72
N THR A 79 2.28 0.05 -17.88
CA THR A 79 1.76 -1.18 -18.50
C THR A 79 1.87 -2.37 -17.56
N GLY A 80 0.86 -3.22 -17.54
CA GLY A 80 0.85 -4.42 -16.71
C GLY A 80 0.64 -4.17 -15.22
N ILE A 81 0.32 -2.93 -14.82
CA ILE A 81 0.08 -2.59 -13.43
C ILE A 81 -1.40 -2.29 -13.18
N SER A 82 -1.95 -2.88 -12.13
CA SER A 82 -3.27 -2.54 -11.61
C SER A 82 -3.21 -2.25 -10.12
N LEU A 83 -4.17 -1.45 -9.64
CA LEU A 83 -4.27 -1.05 -8.24
C LEU A 83 -5.42 -1.79 -7.55
N VAL A 84 -5.14 -2.32 -6.36
CA VAL A 84 -6.12 -2.99 -5.50
C VAL A 84 -6.32 -2.18 -4.23
N SER A 85 -7.57 -1.95 -3.85
CA SER A 85 -7.95 -1.15 -2.67
C SER A 85 -7.33 0.26 -2.62
N GLY A 86 -6.92 0.82 -3.76
CA GLY A 86 -6.27 2.13 -3.86
C GLY A 86 -4.84 2.20 -3.29
N LYS A 87 -4.22 1.09 -2.90
CA LYS A 87 -2.98 1.04 -2.11
C LYS A 87 -1.93 0.07 -2.65
N PHE A 88 -2.37 -1.10 -3.12
CA PHE A 88 -1.51 -2.22 -3.45
C PHE A 88 -1.41 -2.40 -4.95
N VAL A 89 -0.20 -2.58 -5.41
CA VAL A 89 0.12 -2.70 -6.83
C VAL A 89 0.26 -4.16 -7.19
N TYR A 90 -0.50 -4.59 -8.20
CA TYR A 90 -0.39 -5.89 -8.85
C TYR A 90 0.35 -5.74 -10.16
N VAL A 91 1.33 -6.57 -10.39
CA VAL A 91 2.16 -6.56 -11.61
C VAL A 91 1.83 -7.79 -12.46
N ARG A 92 1.39 -7.57 -13.70
CA ARG A 92 1.01 -8.64 -14.65
C ARG A 92 -0.04 -9.61 -14.08
N GLY A 93 -0.98 -9.09 -13.28
CA GLY A 93 -2.03 -9.87 -12.64
C GLY A 93 -1.59 -10.64 -11.39
N LEU A 94 -0.31 -10.60 -11.03
CA LEU A 94 0.20 -11.17 -9.79
C LEU A 94 -0.01 -10.23 -8.61
N GLY A 95 -0.57 -10.76 -7.53
CA GLY A 95 -0.81 -10.02 -6.29
C GLY A 95 0.46 -9.42 -5.69
N GLU A 96 0.28 -8.46 -4.81
CA GLU A 96 1.35 -7.70 -4.17
C GLU A 96 2.41 -8.58 -3.48
N ARG A 97 2.03 -9.76 -2.98
CA ARG A 97 2.96 -10.71 -2.34
C ARG A 97 4.08 -11.18 -3.24
N TYR A 98 3.87 -11.13 -4.56
CA TYR A 98 4.83 -11.57 -5.57
C TYR A 98 5.67 -10.43 -6.15
N SER A 99 5.46 -9.20 -5.68
CA SER A 99 6.21 -8.03 -6.09
C SER A 99 6.88 -7.37 -4.88
N GLN A 100 8.04 -6.75 -5.08
CA GLN A 100 8.76 -6.09 -4.01
C GLN A 100 8.82 -4.58 -4.26
N ALA A 101 8.51 -3.79 -3.23
CA ALA A 101 8.73 -2.35 -3.25
C ALA A 101 10.05 -2.01 -2.54
N LEU A 102 10.87 -1.23 -3.21
CA LEU A 102 12.13 -0.71 -2.72
C LEU A 102 12.07 0.81 -2.62
N LEU A 103 12.92 1.40 -1.79
CA LEU A 103 13.23 2.83 -1.80
C LEU A 103 14.73 3.01 -2.01
N ASN A 104 15.11 3.65 -3.11
CA ASN A 104 16.50 3.76 -3.55
C ASN A 104 17.23 2.40 -3.49
N GLY A 105 16.55 1.33 -3.96
CA GLY A 105 17.06 -0.04 -3.99
C GLY A 105 17.08 -0.79 -2.64
N SER A 106 16.52 -0.26 -1.54
CA SER A 106 16.42 -0.95 -0.24
C SER A 106 14.99 -1.39 0.04
N PRO A 107 14.77 -2.58 0.61
CA PRO A 107 13.44 -3.06 0.97
C PRO A 107 12.82 -2.22 2.09
N LEU A 108 11.49 -2.11 2.06
CA LEU A 108 10.69 -1.30 2.98
C LEU A 108 9.93 -2.17 3.98
N PRO A 109 9.84 -1.78 5.28
CA PRO A 109 8.94 -2.40 6.23
C PRO A 109 7.49 -1.95 5.98
N SER A 110 6.50 -2.79 6.32
CA SER A 110 5.09 -2.48 6.10
C SER A 110 4.31 -2.23 7.39
N PRO A 111 3.57 -1.11 7.51
CA PRO A 111 2.67 -0.86 8.63
C PRO A 111 1.35 -1.63 8.53
N GLU A 112 1.14 -2.37 7.45
CA GLU A 112 -0.11 -3.11 7.27
C GLU A 112 -0.13 -4.41 8.08
N PRO A 113 -1.18 -4.63 8.87
CA PRO A 113 -1.29 -5.85 9.66
C PRO A 113 -1.57 -7.07 8.80
N LEU A 114 -2.16 -6.89 7.60
CA LEU A 114 -2.56 -7.96 6.70
C LEU A 114 -1.50 -8.28 5.64
N GLN A 115 -0.58 -7.35 5.35
CA GLN A 115 0.35 -7.48 4.23
C GLN A 115 1.77 -7.07 4.64
N ARG A 116 2.77 -7.76 4.06
CA ARG A 116 4.18 -7.38 4.20
C ARG A 116 4.56 -6.26 3.24
N VAL A 117 3.88 -6.18 2.10
CA VAL A 117 4.13 -5.12 1.12
C VAL A 117 3.59 -3.79 1.65
N ILE A 118 4.42 -2.77 1.53
CA ILE A 118 4.04 -1.43 1.96
C ILE A 118 2.96 -0.85 1.04
N PRO A 119 1.92 -0.21 1.59
CA PRO A 119 0.96 0.51 0.78
C PRO A 119 1.62 1.73 0.12
N LEU A 120 1.57 1.80 -1.20
CA LEU A 120 2.28 2.84 -1.97
C LEU A 120 1.55 4.19 -1.97
N ASP A 121 0.32 4.25 -1.47
CA ASP A 121 -0.40 5.50 -1.19
C ASP A 121 0.22 6.34 -0.07
N LEU A 122 1.09 5.73 0.76
CA LEU A 122 1.84 6.43 1.80
C LEU A 122 2.91 7.38 1.25
N PHE A 123 3.40 7.16 0.01
CA PHE A 123 4.48 7.95 -0.58
C PHE A 123 3.90 9.06 -1.44
N PRO A 124 3.92 10.33 -0.98
CA PRO A 124 3.46 11.44 -1.81
C PRO A 124 4.38 11.66 -3.01
N ALA A 125 3.80 12.12 -4.12
CA ALA A 125 4.56 12.40 -5.33
C ALA A 125 5.69 13.43 -5.14
N SER A 126 5.55 14.33 -4.15
CA SER A 126 6.52 15.40 -3.87
C SER A 126 7.87 14.91 -3.33
N ILE A 127 7.97 13.69 -2.78
CA ILE A 127 9.24 13.13 -2.31
C ILE A 127 9.94 12.26 -3.36
N LEU A 128 9.30 12.00 -4.52
CA LEU A 128 9.79 11.10 -5.55
C LEU A 128 10.44 11.88 -6.70
N ALA A 129 11.61 11.43 -7.13
CA ALA A 129 12.28 11.83 -8.36
C ALA A 129 11.87 10.97 -9.55
N GLY A 130 11.38 9.76 -9.30
CA GLY A 130 10.92 8.82 -10.29
C GLY A 130 10.68 7.46 -9.69
N THR A 131 10.28 6.51 -10.53
CA THR A 131 10.10 5.12 -10.12
C THR A 131 10.56 4.20 -11.26
N VAL A 132 11.40 3.24 -10.92
CA VAL A 132 11.81 2.17 -11.84
C VAL A 132 10.97 0.93 -11.56
N ILE A 133 10.36 0.37 -12.58
CA ILE A 133 9.61 -0.87 -12.50
C ILE A 133 10.30 -1.90 -13.36
N GLN A 134 11.05 -2.81 -12.74
CA GLN A 134 11.74 -3.88 -13.44
C GLN A 134 10.87 -5.14 -13.47
N LYS A 135 10.61 -5.67 -14.66
CA LYS A 135 9.72 -6.82 -14.89
C LYS A 135 10.47 -8.11 -15.25
N THR A 136 11.73 -8.00 -15.65
CA THR A 136 12.63 -9.14 -15.90
C THR A 136 13.68 -9.20 -14.80
N PHE A 137 13.86 -10.35 -14.18
CA PHE A 137 14.78 -10.54 -13.06
C PHE A 137 16.24 -10.47 -13.51
N SER A 138 17.07 -9.83 -12.71
CA SER A 138 18.53 -9.88 -12.76
C SER A 138 19.12 -10.22 -11.39
N ALA A 139 20.30 -10.83 -11.35
CA ALA A 139 20.84 -11.45 -10.13
C ALA A 139 21.17 -10.46 -8.98
N ASN A 140 21.33 -9.17 -9.29
CA ASN A 140 21.56 -8.10 -8.32
C ASN A 140 20.30 -7.72 -7.49
N TYR A 141 19.11 -8.10 -7.98
CA TYR A 141 17.86 -7.88 -7.23
C TYR A 141 17.52 -9.03 -6.29
N PRO A 142 16.71 -8.80 -5.24
CA PRO A 142 16.23 -9.88 -4.36
C PRO A 142 15.48 -10.97 -5.13
N GLY A 143 15.58 -12.22 -4.64
CA GLY A 143 14.93 -13.39 -5.25
C GLY A 143 13.41 -13.37 -5.25
N GLU A 144 12.77 -12.58 -4.37
CA GLU A 144 11.34 -12.36 -4.34
C GLU A 144 10.89 -11.46 -5.51
N PHE A 145 10.78 -12.06 -6.69
CA PHE A 145 10.57 -11.36 -7.96
C PHE A 145 9.54 -12.08 -8.86
N GLY A 146 8.40 -12.49 -8.30
CA GLY A 146 7.34 -13.15 -9.07
C GLY A 146 6.68 -12.21 -10.10
N GLY A 147 6.23 -11.03 -9.68
CA GLY A 147 5.66 -9.99 -10.54
C GLY A 147 6.71 -9.05 -11.10
N GLY A 148 7.55 -8.52 -10.24
CA GLY A 148 8.60 -7.53 -10.54
C GLY A 148 9.02 -6.77 -9.30
N VAL A 149 9.95 -5.82 -9.50
CA VAL A 149 10.40 -4.88 -8.47
C VAL A 149 9.97 -3.48 -8.83
N ILE A 150 9.48 -2.74 -7.82
CA ILE A 150 9.11 -1.33 -7.90
C ILE A 150 10.10 -0.57 -7.03
N ASP A 151 11.04 0.15 -7.62
CA ASP A 151 12.03 0.95 -6.91
C ASP A 151 11.66 2.42 -6.96
N LEU A 152 11.18 2.93 -5.82
CA LEU A 152 10.86 4.34 -5.62
C LEU A 152 12.17 5.11 -5.43
N GLN A 153 12.44 6.08 -6.28
CA GLN A 153 13.62 6.93 -6.20
C GLN A 153 13.24 8.27 -5.55
N THR A 154 13.93 8.63 -4.48
CA THR A 154 13.69 9.89 -3.79
C THR A 154 14.39 11.05 -4.48
N VAL A 155 13.81 12.27 -4.34
CA VAL A 155 14.46 13.49 -4.80
C VAL A 155 15.86 13.63 -4.19
N GLY A 156 16.82 14.05 -5.01
CA GLY A 156 18.21 14.27 -4.64
C GLY A 156 18.49 15.73 -4.29
N THR A 157 19.77 16.02 -3.97
CA THR A 157 20.25 17.38 -3.76
C THR A 157 20.26 18.14 -5.07
N PRO A 158 19.75 19.38 -5.11
CA PRO A 158 19.64 20.16 -6.35
C PRO A 158 20.95 20.78 -6.75
N ASP A 159 21.11 21.08 -8.04
CA ASP A 159 22.24 21.86 -8.55
C ASP A 159 22.15 23.33 -8.18
N GLU A 160 20.95 23.88 -8.19
CA GLU A 160 20.64 25.27 -7.85
C GLU A 160 19.77 25.35 -6.59
N ALA A 161 19.95 26.42 -5.83
CA ALA A 161 19.12 26.69 -4.67
C ALA A 161 17.67 26.94 -5.09
N PHE A 162 16.72 26.30 -4.41
CA PHE A 162 15.31 26.54 -4.63
C PHE A 162 14.50 26.43 -3.33
N LEU A 163 13.38 27.13 -3.31
CA LEU A 163 12.32 26.97 -2.33
C LEU A 163 10.97 26.90 -3.07
N LYS A 164 10.23 25.81 -2.91
CA LYS A 164 8.90 25.63 -3.50
C LYS A 164 7.87 25.49 -2.39
N VAL A 165 6.75 26.20 -2.50
CA VAL A 165 5.62 26.12 -1.59
C VAL A 165 4.36 25.85 -2.40
N GLY A 166 3.58 24.86 -2.00
CA GLY A 166 2.35 24.45 -2.64
C GLY A 166 1.19 24.42 -1.66
N VAL A 167 -0.01 24.77 -2.13
CA VAL A 167 -1.27 24.64 -1.42
C VAL A 167 -2.32 24.09 -2.37
N GLY A 168 -3.22 23.24 -1.86
CA GLY A 168 -4.32 22.69 -2.63
C GLY A 168 -5.58 22.58 -1.78
N ILE A 169 -6.73 22.74 -2.43
CA ILE A 169 -8.05 22.49 -1.85
C ILE A 169 -8.85 21.61 -2.80
N GLY A 170 -9.70 20.74 -2.24
CA GLY A 170 -10.53 19.86 -3.04
C GLY A 170 -11.76 19.37 -2.29
N GLY A 171 -12.52 18.54 -2.96
CA GLY A 171 -13.70 17.90 -2.40
C GLY A 171 -14.29 16.89 -3.36
N ASP A 172 -15.31 16.18 -2.91
CA ASP A 172 -16.05 15.21 -3.71
C ASP A 172 -17.56 15.37 -3.56
N THR A 173 -18.31 14.79 -4.49
CA THR A 173 -19.78 14.92 -4.58
C THR A 173 -20.52 14.21 -3.45
N GLU A 174 -19.89 13.22 -2.80
CA GLU A 174 -20.54 12.42 -1.78
C GLU A 174 -20.30 12.94 -0.36
N THR A 175 -19.22 13.72 -0.15
CA THR A 175 -18.76 14.09 1.19
C THR A 175 -18.82 15.58 1.45
N THR A 176 -18.24 16.37 0.54
CA THR A 176 -17.95 17.79 0.80
C THR A 176 -19.22 18.61 0.97
N ALA A 177 -19.27 19.41 2.05
CA ALA A 177 -20.40 20.24 2.46
C ALA A 177 -21.69 19.45 2.86
N GLU A 178 -21.64 18.12 2.87
CA GLU A 178 -22.72 17.25 3.28
C GLU A 178 -22.64 16.90 4.78
N SER A 179 -23.80 16.57 5.38
CA SER A 179 -23.88 16.08 6.77
C SER A 179 -23.56 14.60 6.82
N ARG A 180 -22.37 14.25 7.30
CA ARG A 180 -21.87 12.88 7.34
C ARG A 180 -21.49 12.42 8.74
N LEU A 181 -21.30 11.11 8.89
CA LEU A 181 -20.97 10.48 10.16
C LEU A 181 -19.58 10.87 10.64
N THR A 182 -19.46 11.11 11.93
CA THR A 182 -18.19 11.28 12.65
C THR A 182 -18.37 10.92 14.12
N TYR A 183 -17.34 11.10 14.95
CA TYR A 183 -17.40 11.07 16.41
C TYR A 183 -16.45 12.11 16.98
N TYR A 184 -16.59 12.45 18.25
CA TYR A 184 -15.80 13.53 18.83
C TYR A 184 -14.29 13.29 18.73
N GLY A 185 -13.81 12.20 19.33
CA GLY A 185 -12.39 11.85 19.33
C GLY A 185 -11.58 12.74 20.27
N SER A 186 -10.38 13.16 19.83
CA SER A 186 -9.48 14.04 20.57
C SER A 186 -9.40 15.44 19.92
N GLU A 187 -8.89 16.43 20.69
CA GLU A 187 -8.76 17.82 20.22
C GLU A 187 -7.72 17.97 19.10
N THR A 188 -6.79 17.00 18.97
CA THR A 188 -5.68 17.01 18.02
C THR A 188 -5.92 16.12 16.80
N ASP A 189 -7.13 15.54 16.65
CA ASP A 189 -7.46 14.65 15.53
C ASP A 189 -7.18 15.29 14.17
N TRP A 190 -7.43 16.58 13.99
CA TRP A 190 -7.22 17.30 12.73
C TRP A 190 -5.74 17.37 12.30
N LEU A 191 -4.80 17.17 13.22
CA LEU A 191 -3.38 17.05 12.96
C LEU A 191 -2.95 15.59 12.71
N GLY A 192 -3.84 14.61 12.90
CA GLY A 192 -3.50 13.19 12.82
C GLY A 192 -2.78 12.64 14.05
N PHE A 193 -2.95 13.27 15.21
CA PHE A 193 -2.36 12.84 16.49
C PHE A 193 -3.44 12.67 17.55
N ASP A 194 -3.38 11.55 18.30
CA ASP A 194 -4.19 11.37 19.49
C ASP A 194 -3.54 12.06 20.70
N ASP A 195 -4.32 12.81 21.48
CA ASP A 195 -3.85 13.50 22.70
C ASP A 195 -3.73 12.56 23.92
N GLY A 196 -4.04 11.29 23.73
CA GLY A 196 -4.06 10.26 24.76
C GLY A 196 -5.46 9.80 25.15
N THR A 197 -6.50 10.39 24.55
CA THR A 197 -7.91 10.03 24.78
C THR A 197 -8.20 8.57 24.41
N ARG A 198 -7.51 8.01 23.40
CA ARG A 198 -7.70 6.64 22.91
C ARG A 198 -6.72 5.62 23.51
N LYS A 199 -5.81 6.01 24.37
CA LYS A 199 -4.85 5.08 24.98
C LYS A 199 -5.53 3.96 25.74
N LEU A 200 -4.86 2.80 25.81
CA LEU A 200 -5.31 1.67 26.65
C LEU A 200 -5.68 2.20 28.05
N PRO A 201 -6.91 1.93 28.54
CA PRO A 201 -7.41 2.54 29.78
C PRO A 201 -6.47 2.37 30.97
N VAL A 202 -6.39 3.40 31.81
CA VAL A 202 -5.46 3.45 32.94
C VAL A 202 -5.64 2.27 33.91
N GLY A 203 -6.89 1.82 34.12
CA GLY A 203 -7.16 0.66 34.96
C GLY A 203 -6.52 -0.63 34.42
N VAL A 204 -6.57 -0.84 33.09
CA VAL A 204 -5.90 -1.99 32.46
C VAL A 204 -4.40 -1.90 32.63
N ARG A 205 -3.80 -0.74 32.33
CA ARG A 205 -2.34 -0.53 32.48
C ARG A 205 -1.87 -0.73 33.93
N GLN A 206 -2.68 -0.35 34.90
CA GLN A 206 -2.31 -0.42 36.31
C GLN A 206 -2.55 -1.80 36.93
N PHE A 207 -3.67 -2.45 36.62
CA PHE A 207 -4.10 -3.66 37.32
C PHE A 207 -4.10 -4.93 36.47
N ALA A 208 -4.14 -4.81 35.15
CA ALA A 208 -4.28 -5.93 34.23
C ALA A 208 -3.25 -5.91 33.07
N ALA A 209 -2.09 -5.27 33.23
CA ALA A 209 -1.05 -5.23 32.21
C ALA A 209 -0.54 -6.63 31.87
N SER A 210 -0.34 -7.48 32.86
CA SER A 210 0.22 -8.84 32.76
C SER A 210 -0.76 -9.95 33.23
N ARG A 211 -2.05 -9.69 33.21
CA ARG A 211 -3.08 -10.67 33.60
C ARG A 211 -4.44 -10.32 32.99
N PRO A 212 -5.33 -11.32 32.79
CA PRO A 212 -6.63 -11.09 32.19
C PRO A 212 -7.58 -10.26 33.09
N VAL A 213 -8.48 -9.53 32.47
CA VAL A 213 -9.55 -8.76 33.13
C VAL A 213 -10.69 -9.73 33.52
N VAL A 214 -10.48 -10.43 34.63
CA VAL A 214 -11.43 -11.38 35.19
C VAL A 214 -11.40 -11.29 36.73
N VAL A 215 -12.57 -11.42 37.38
CA VAL A 215 -12.64 -11.43 38.84
C VAL A 215 -12.29 -12.82 39.40
N GLY A 216 -11.42 -12.87 40.41
CA GLY A 216 -11.11 -14.08 41.18
C GLY A 216 -9.63 -14.34 41.33
N SER A 217 -9.20 -14.65 42.54
CA SER A 217 -7.80 -14.94 42.89
C SER A 217 -7.32 -16.33 42.48
N ALA A 218 -8.22 -17.30 42.33
CA ALA A 218 -7.89 -18.68 41.95
C ALA A 218 -7.38 -18.82 40.51
N THR A 219 -7.66 -17.83 39.66
CA THR A 219 -7.25 -17.79 38.25
C THR A 219 -6.16 -16.74 38.00
N GLY A 220 -5.57 -16.14 39.04
CA GLY A 220 -4.66 -14.97 38.87
C GLY A 220 -5.37 -13.68 38.49
N GLY A 221 -6.71 -13.62 38.61
CA GLY A 221 -7.54 -12.48 38.26
C GLY A 221 -7.46 -11.30 39.23
N LEU A 222 -8.33 -10.33 39.01
CA LEU A 222 -8.43 -9.09 39.79
C LEU A 222 -9.29 -9.23 41.02
N THR A 223 -9.03 -8.43 42.05
CA THR A 223 -10.02 -8.21 43.12
C THR A 223 -11.24 -7.49 42.55
N THR A 224 -12.39 -7.58 43.23
CA THR A 224 -13.63 -6.90 42.80
C THR A 224 -13.42 -5.39 42.62
N ASP A 225 -12.68 -4.74 43.52
CA ASP A 225 -12.40 -3.29 43.44
C ASP A 225 -11.50 -2.93 42.29
N GLN A 226 -10.42 -3.73 42.07
CA GLN A 226 -9.52 -3.59 40.90
C GLN A 226 -10.30 -3.79 39.59
N TYR A 227 -11.14 -4.83 39.52
CA TYR A 227 -11.97 -5.08 38.36
C TYR A 227 -12.91 -3.92 38.04
N LYS A 228 -13.64 -3.39 39.06
CA LYS A 228 -14.52 -2.23 38.88
C LYS A 228 -13.74 -0.97 38.51
N ALA A 229 -12.54 -0.77 39.02
CA ALA A 229 -11.65 0.32 38.60
C ALA A 229 -11.23 0.18 37.13
N VAL A 230 -10.89 -1.04 36.70
CA VAL A 230 -10.59 -1.34 35.26
C VAL A 230 -11.83 -1.04 34.43
N ALA A 231 -13.00 -1.59 34.75
CA ALA A 231 -14.22 -1.43 33.96
C ALA A 231 -14.65 0.05 33.82
N ARG A 232 -14.57 0.83 34.89
CA ARG A 232 -14.86 2.28 34.84
C ARG A 232 -13.88 3.06 33.98
N SER A 233 -12.62 2.62 33.88
CA SER A 233 -11.65 3.32 33.03
C SER A 233 -11.94 3.22 31.52
N PHE A 234 -12.92 2.40 31.10
CA PHE A 234 -13.41 2.30 29.72
C PHE A 234 -14.58 3.26 29.44
N THR A 235 -15.13 3.95 30.44
CA THR A 235 -16.24 4.89 30.21
C THR A 235 -15.72 6.13 29.46
N ASN A 236 -15.97 6.21 28.18
CA ASN A 236 -15.49 7.28 27.31
C ASN A 236 -16.54 7.65 26.25
N ALA A 237 -17.46 8.53 26.61
CA ALA A 237 -18.53 8.99 25.73
C ALA A 237 -18.04 9.63 24.40
N PRO A 238 -16.96 10.45 24.36
CA PRO A 238 -16.45 11.04 23.12
C PRO A 238 -16.04 10.03 22.05
N LEU A 239 -15.69 8.82 22.43
CA LEU A 239 -15.31 7.76 21.51
C LEU A 239 -16.47 6.82 21.14
N ASN A 240 -17.53 6.80 21.96
CA ASN A 240 -18.63 5.84 21.83
C ASN A 240 -19.80 6.37 20.99
N VAL A 241 -20.01 7.69 20.96
CA VAL A 241 -21.20 8.29 20.33
C VAL A 241 -20.86 8.79 18.94
N LEU A 242 -21.53 8.22 17.94
CA LEU A 242 -21.46 8.74 16.58
C LEU A 242 -22.38 9.97 16.46
N GLN A 243 -21.92 10.94 15.68
CA GLN A 243 -22.64 12.18 15.38
C GLN A 243 -22.57 12.48 13.88
N ARG A 244 -23.33 13.48 13.43
CA ARG A 244 -23.26 13.98 12.06
C ARG A 244 -22.81 15.42 12.08
N ASP A 245 -21.82 15.71 11.24
CA ASP A 245 -21.30 17.06 11.03
C ASP A 245 -21.20 17.38 9.55
N LYS A 246 -21.17 18.68 9.23
CA LYS A 246 -20.92 19.15 7.88
C LYS A 246 -19.45 19.00 7.54
N MET A 247 -19.13 18.20 6.50
CA MET A 247 -17.75 17.89 6.14
C MET A 247 -17.08 19.09 5.46
N PRO A 248 -15.83 19.43 5.86
CA PRO A 248 -15.05 20.50 5.25
C PRO A 248 -14.50 20.13 3.87
N LEU A 249 -13.86 21.07 3.21
CA LEU A 249 -13.00 20.83 2.05
C LEU A 249 -11.76 20.04 2.47
N ASN A 250 -11.24 19.23 1.54
CA ASN A 250 -9.94 18.58 1.65
C ASN A 250 -8.82 19.62 1.44
N GLY A 251 -7.68 19.42 2.08
CA GLY A 251 -6.55 20.35 2.01
C GLY A 251 -5.21 19.65 1.86
N ILE A 252 -4.31 20.27 1.09
CA ILE A 252 -2.93 19.83 0.90
C ILE A 252 -2.02 21.06 1.12
N PHE A 253 -0.87 20.83 1.76
CA PHE A 253 0.21 21.80 1.91
C PHE A 253 1.54 21.09 1.71
N ASP A 254 2.38 21.61 0.81
CA ASP A 254 3.70 21.10 0.50
C ASP A 254 4.73 22.21 0.61
N ILE A 255 5.89 21.92 1.17
CA ILE A 255 7.08 22.78 1.13
C ILE A 255 8.29 21.92 0.82
N SER A 256 9.09 22.35 -0.13
CA SER A 256 10.37 21.71 -0.45
C SER A 256 11.42 22.77 -0.74
N GLY A 257 12.66 22.47 -0.41
CA GLY A 257 13.78 23.37 -0.68
C GLY A 257 15.10 22.64 -0.55
N GLY A 258 16.09 23.13 -1.26
CA GLY A 258 17.42 22.54 -1.26
C GLY A 258 18.47 23.49 -1.80
N GLN A 259 19.72 23.17 -1.51
CA GLN A 259 20.88 23.92 -1.97
C GLN A 259 22.10 23.02 -1.98
N SER A 260 23.02 23.30 -2.90
CA SER A 260 24.35 22.71 -2.94
C SER A 260 25.44 23.77 -2.84
N PHE A 261 26.57 23.40 -2.27
CA PHE A 261 27.72 24.28 -2.02
C PHE A 261 29.02 23.59 -2.47
N ASP A 262 29.79 24.25 -3.29
CA ASP A 262 31.15 23.80 -3.64
C ASP A 262 32.12 24.14 -2.51
N THR A 263 32.89 23.17 -2.09
CA THR A 263 33.91 23.32 -1.04
C THR A 263 35.25 22.74 -1.52
N ASP A 264 36.34 23.03 -0.82
CA ASP A 264 37.69 22.47 -1.13
C ASP A 264 37.71 20.93 -1.04
N TYR A 265 36.72 20.30 -0.38
CA TYR A 265 36.59 18.84 -0.18
C TYR A 265 35.56 18.20 -1.10
N GLY A 266 34.99 18.94 -2.05
CA GLY A 266 33.93 18.49 -2.93
C GLY A 266 32.64 19.30 -2.72
N ARG A 267 31.62 18.91 -3.43
CA ARG A 267 30.28 19.48 -3.41
C ARG A 267 29.44 18.89 -2.29
N LEU A 268 28.87 19.73 -1.45
CA LEU A 268 27.92 19.36 -0.41
C LEU A 268 26.52 19.83 -0.80
N GLY A 269 25.56 18.92 -0.79
CA GLY A 269 24.16 19.25 -1.08
C GLY A 269 23.24 18.89 0.07
N ALA A 270 22.15 19.63 0.21
CA ALA A 270 21.07 19.36 1.15
C ALA A 270 19.71 19.59 0.50
N ILE A 271 18.72 18.74 0.82
CA ILE A 271 17.34 18.88 0.40
C ILE A 271 16.40 18.54 1.55
N GLY A 272 15.27 19.23 1.61
CA GLY A 272 14.18 18.95 2.56
C GLY A 272 12.82 19.06 1.89
N VAL A 273 11.92 18.12 2.21
CA VAL A 273 10.52 18.12 1.77
C VAL A 273 9.63 17.88 2.97
N LEU A 274 8.54 18.62 3.11
CA LEU A 274 7.50 18.41 4.09
C LEU A 274 6.14 18.56 3.42
N SER A 275 5.26 17.56 3.60
CA SER A 275 3.91 17.55 3.07
C SER A 275 2.89 17.28 4.18
N TYR A 276 1.74 17.94 4.11
CA TYR A 276 0.57 17.70 4.93
C TYR A 276 -0.65 17.56 4.06
N ARG A 277 -1.43 16.51 4.29
CA ARG A 277 -2.71 16.25 3.62
C ARG A 277 -3.79 15.96 4.64
N ASN A 278 -5.00 16.47 4.41
CA ASN A 278 -6.20 16.17 5.19
C ASN A 278 -7.38 16.02 4.23
N GLY A 279 -7.93 14.82 4.15
CA GLY A 279 -9.01 14.48 3.23
C GLY A 279 -10.15 13.73 3.91
N TRP A 280 -11.38 14.01 3.50
CA TRP A 280 -12.58 13.33 3.91
C TRP A 280 -13.18 12.55 2.75
N GLN A 281 -13.67 11.35 3.02
CA GLN A 281 -14.34 10.50 2.03
C GLN A 281 -15.50 9.75 2.68
N THR A 282 -16.66 9.79 2.03
CA THR A 282 -17.85 9.01 2.40
C THR A 282 -18.04 7.85 1.44
N ARG A 283 -18.42 6.71 1.98
CA ARG A 283 -18.80 5.51 1.23
C ARG A 283 -20.19 5.07 1.70
N LYS A 284 -21.11 4.93 0.78
CA LYS A 284 -22.45 4.39 1.02
C LYS A 284 -22.66 3.21 0.12
N GLY A 285 -23.22 2.13 0.67
CA GLY A 285 -23.34 0.95 -0.15
C GLY A 285 -24.05 -0.21 0.53
N VAL A 286 -23.85 -1.38 -0.07
CA VAL A 286 -24.49 -2.63 0.30
C VAL A 286 -23.43 -3.67 0.63
N ARG A 287 -23.71 -4.49 1.64
CA ARG A 287 -22.94 -5.69 1.99
C ARG A 287 -23.88 -6.86 2.17
N GLN A 288 -23.76 -7.83 1.29
CA GLN A 288 -24.54 -9.07 1.35
C GLN A 288 -23.64 -10.26 1.65
N THR A 289 -24.11 -11.18 2.49
CA THR A 289 -23.48 -12.48 2.66
C THR A 289 -24.43 -13.57 2.20
N THR A 290 -23.89 -14.65 1.66
CA THR A 290 -24.66 -15.74 1.06
C THR A 290 -24.38 -17.05 1.77
N VAL A 291 -25.32 -17.96 1.71
CA VAL A 291 -25.21 -19.35 2.16
C VAL A 291 -25.55 -20.28 0.99
N PRO A 292 -24.98 -21.49 0.95
CA PRO A 292 -25.40 -22.51 0.01
C PRO A 292 -26.89 -22.82 0.15
N ASP A 293 -27.58 -22.96 -1.00
CA ASP A 293 -28.97 -23.37 -1.10
C ASP A 293 -29.16 -24.34 -2.26
N SER A 294 -30.28 -25.00 -2.33
CA SER A 294 -30.63 -25.99 -3.38
C SER A 294 -30.58 -25.44 -4.81
N GLY A 295 -30.64 -24.08 -4.96
CA GLY A 295 -30.51 -23.35 -6.22
C GLY A 295 -29.16 -22.67 -6.44
N GLY A 296 -28.14 -22.96 -5.62
CA GLY A 296 -26.81 -22.36 -5.63
C GLY A 296 -26.56 -21.49 -4.41
N LEU A 297 -27.00 -20.24 -4.38
CA LEU A 297 -26.83 -19.31 -3.27
C LEU A 297 -28.16 -18.68 -2.82
N ALA A 298 -28.33 -18.58 -1.50
CA ALA A 298 -29.37 -17.78 -0.86
C ALA A 298 -28.75 -16.66 -0.03
N LEU A 299 -29.47 -15.58 0.15
CA LEU A 299 -29.06 -14.44 0.97
C LEU A 299 -29.09 -14.81 2.45
N ALA A 300 -27.97 -14.68 3.14
CA ALA A 300 -27.88 -14.88 4.60
C ALA A 300 -28.05 -13.59 5.35
N THR A 301 -27.39 -12.51 4.90
CA THR A 301 -27.54 -11.16 5.43
C THR A 301 -27.66 -10.16 4.31
N ASP A 302 -28.48 -9.14 4.56
CA ASP A 302 -28.63 -7.96 3.67
C ASP A 302 -28.36 -6.71 4.49
N ALA A 303 -27.25 -6.05 4.23
CA ALA A 303 -26.83 -4.89 4.98
C ALA A 303 -26.60 -3.68 4.07
N THR A 304 -27.09 -2.53 4.49
CA THR A 304 -26.67 -1.22 3.96
C THR A 304 -25.72 -0.56 4.93
N PHE A 305 -24.78 0.23 4.44
CA PHE A 305 -23.85 0.95 5.28
C PHE A 305 -23.57 2.37 4.81
N GLU A 306 -23.25 3.23 5.75
CA GLU A 306 -22.64 4.54 5.56
C GLU A 306 -21.37 4.59 6.40
N ALA A 307 -20.25 4.83 5.75
CA ALA A 307 -18.95 5.03 6.40
C ALA A 307 -18.37 6.36 5.95
N ASN A 308 -17.90 7.17 6.90
CA ASN A 308 -17.16 8.39 6.61
C ASN A 308 -15.79 8.32 7.26
N GLN A 309 -14.76 8.64 6.49
CA GLN A 309 -13.36 8.53 6.87
C GLN A 309 -12.65 9.86 6.65
N ASN A 310 -11.85 10.26 7.63
CA ASN A 310 -10.87 11.34 7.51
C ASN A 310 -9.48 10.74 7.49
N ASP A 311 -8.76 10.98 6.41
CA ASP A 311 -7.37 10.56 6.23
C ASP A 311 -6.44 11.77 6.34
N ILE A 312 -5.47 11.70 7.24
CA ILE A 312 -4.52 12.76 7.51
C ILE A 312 -3.11 12.17 7.35
N ALA A 313 -2.29 12.80 6.53
CA ALA A 313 -0.93 12.36 6.30
C ALA A 313 0.08 13.49 6.47
N TRP A 314 1.19 13.18 7.12
CA TRP A 314 2.40 13.96 7.16
C TRP A 314 3.52 13.17 6.49
N SER A 315 4.31 13.80 5.65
CA SER A 315 5.48 13.19 5.03
C SER A 315 6.63 14.17 5.07
N GLY A 316 7.77 13.70 5.56
CA GLY A 316 9.01 14.47 5.61
C GLY A 316 10.17 13.67 5.01
N LEU A 317 10.95 14.32 4.14
CA LEU A 317 12.18 13.78 3.57
C LEU A 317 13.30 14.75 3.82
N GLY A 318 14.45 14.26 4.28
CA GLY A 318 15.71 15.01 4.38
C GLY A 318 16.81 14.25 3.68
N GLY A 319 17.55 14.93 2.80
CA GLY A 319 18.66 14.37 2.05
C GLY A 319 19.92 15.21 2.24
N LEU A 320 21.07 14.53 2.37
CA LEU A 320 22.40 15.12 2.33
C LEU A 320 23.23 14.34 1.33
N ALA A 321 24.01 15.03 0.50
CA ALA A 321 24.95 14.39 -0.43
C ALA A 321 26.31 15.06 -0.33
N TRP A 322 27.33 14.28 -0.51
CA TRP A 322 28.71 14.70 -0.72
C TRP A 322 29.25 14.05 -1.97
N GLU A 323 29.78 14.87 -2.87
CA GLU A 323 30.33 14.46 -4.16
C GLU A 323 31.75 15.03 -4.29
N SER A 324 32.72 14.19 -4.60
CA SER A 324 34.11 14.63 -4.81
C SER A 324 34.78 13.75 -5.85
N GLY A 325 34.93 14.25 -7.07
CA GLY A 325 35.48 13.49 -8.19
C GLY A 325 34.66 12.23 -8.45
N ASP A 326 35.26 11.08 -8.29
CA ASP A 326 34.64 9.78 -8.53
C ASP A 326 33.93 9.18 -7.29
N ASN A 327 33.74 9.98 -6.25
CA ASN A 327 33.13 9.54 -5.00
C ASN A 327 31.83 10.26 -4.73
N GLU A 328 30.80 9.53 -4.39
CA GLU A 328 29.51 10.03 -3.94
C GLU A 328 29.11 9.32 -2.62
N VAL A 329 28.66 10.09 -1.65
CA VAL A 329 28.05 9.59 -0.42
C VAL A 329 26.74 10.34 -0.20
N ARG A 330 25.66 9.60 0.03
CA ARG A 330 24.32 10.15 0.24
C ARG A 330 23.68 9.60 1.52
N TYR A 331 23.09 10.49 2.30
CA TYR A 331 22.18 10.16 3.39
C TYR A 331 20.76 10.54 3.01
N THR A 332 19.80 9.63 3.23
CA THR A 332 18.37 9.87 3.04
C THR A 332 17.62 9.49 4.31
N GLY A 333 16.92 10.44 4.90
CA GLY A 333 16.01 10.25 6.01
C GLY A 333 14.56 10.46 5.54
N LEU A 334 13.67 9.49 5.81
CA LEU A 334 12.25 9.56 5.49
C LEU A 334 11.41 9.35 6.74
N TRP A 335 10.39 10.17 6.92
CA TRP A 335 9.37 10.02 7.94
C TRP A 335 7.99 10.23 7.33
N ILE A 336 7.11 9.25 7.48
CA ILE A 336 5.72 9.32 7.05
C ILE A 336 4.83 8.94 8.22
N ARG A 337 3.78 9.73 8.47
CA ARG A 337 2.69 9.41 9.39
C ARG A 337 1.37 9.52 8.64
N SER A 338 0.60 8.44 8.64
CA SER A 338 -0.75 8.40 8.09
C SER A 338 -1.73 8.02 9.19
N THR A 339 -2.81 8.76 9.31
CA THR A 339 -3.85 8.56 10.32
C THR A 339 -5.20 8.52 9.65
N SER A 340 -6.03 7.54 10.01
CA SER A 340 -7.42 7.42 9.57
C SER A 340 -8.36 7.43 10.74
N LYS A 341 -9.35 8.35 10.73
CA LYS A 341 -10.47 8.41 11.65
C LYS A 341 -11.73 8.01 10.91
N ARG A 342 -12.39 6.92 11.31
CA ARG A 342 -13.58 6.40 10.62
C ARG A 342 -14.78 6.27 11.55
N ALA A 343 -15.95 6.66 11.06
CA ALA A 343 -17.25 6.40 11.67
C ALA A 343 -18.12 5.62 10.68
N ARG A 344 -18.76 4.54 11.12
CA ARG A 344 -19.61 3.71 10.27
C ARG A 344 -20.88 3.26 10.98
N ILE A 345 -21.99 3.27 10.26
CA ILE A 345 -23.25 2.62 10.64
C ILE A 345 -23.53 1.56 9.57
N THR A 346 -23.84 0.35 10.02
CA THR A 346 -24.30 -0.75 9.16
C THR A 346 -25.66 -1.21 9.66
N SER A 347 -26.68 -1.17 8.81
CA SER A 347 -28.02 -1.65 9.08
C SER A 347 -28.21 -2.98 8.37
N ASN A 348 -28.45 -4.05 9.11
CA ASN A 348 -28.44 -5.44 8.61
C ASN A 348 -29.77 -6.12 8.93
N THR A 349 -30.31 -6.87 7.97
CA THR A 349 -31.37 -7.84 8.14
C THR A 349 -30.79 -9.25 8.05
N ALA A 350 -30.71 -9.97 9.15
CA ALA A 350 -30.20 -11.35 9.21
C ALA A 350 -31.33 -12.34 8.93
N GLN A 351 -31.41 -12.88 7.72
CA GLN A 351 -32.44 -13.88 7.33
C GLN A 351 -32.21 -15.22 8.05
N SER A 352 -30.97 -15.58 8.29
CA SER A 352 -30.61 -16.81 9.02
C SER A 352 -31.05 -16.82 10.51
N GLN A 353 -31.40 -15.65 11.05
CA GLN A 353 -31.86 -15.48 12.44
C GLN A 353 -33.33 -15.01 12.52
N GLY A 354 -34.18 -15.41 11.60
CA GLY A 354 -35.60 -15.09 11.60
C GLY A 354 -35.90 -13.63 11.25
N ASN A 355 -35.17 -13.04 10.31
CA ASN A 355 -35.27 -11.64 9.88
C ASN A 355 -35.02 -10.61 11.00
N ALA A 356 -34.11 -10.93 11.94
CA ALA A 356 -33.71 -9.97 12.97
C ALA A 356 -32.96 -8.79 12.34
N ASN A 357 -33.46 -7.59 12.56
CA ASN A 357 -32.78 -6.36 12.15
C ASN A 357 -31.75 -5.96 13.19
N VAL A 358 -30.53 -5.64 12.78
CA VAL A 358 -29.43 -5.23 13.64
C VAL A 358 -28.74 -4.01 13.07
N ASN A 359 -28.56 -2.98 13.90
CA ASN A 359 -27.69 -1.88 13.59
C ASN A 359 -26.35 -2.04 14.30
N ALA A 360 -25.25 -1.96 13.55
CA ALA A 360 -23.88 -1.95 14.03
C ALA A 360 -23.28 -0.56 13.87
N TYR A 361 -22.62 -0.07 14.90
CA TYR A 361 -21.98 1.24 14.96
C TYR A 361 -20.51 1.04 15.23
N ASN A 362 -19.66 1.66 14.40
CA ASN A 362 -18.21 1.59 14.52
C ASN A 362 -17.62 3.00 14.67
N SER A 363 -16.69 3.16 15.61
CA SER A 363 -15.75 4.27 15.63
C SER A 363 -14.33 3.71 15.68
N GLU A 364 -13.48 4.16 14.77
CA GLU A 364 -12.17 3.58 14.52
C GLU A 364 -11.14 4.70 14.36
N TRP A 365 -9.91 4.41 14.80
CA TRP A 365 -8.75 5.27 14.64
C TRP A 365 -7.53 4.42 14.36
N TYR A 366 -6.80 4.72 13.28
CA TYR A 366 -5.57 4.04 12.90
C TYR A 366 -4.47 5.05 12.72
N GLU A 367 -3.33 4.78 13.31
CA GLU A 367 -2.09 5.51 13.09
C GLU A 367 -1.05 4.59 12.48
N ARG A 368 -0.40 5.03 11.40
CA ARG A 368 0.72 4.35 10.77
C ARG A 368 1.90 5.29 10.72
N VAL A 369 3.04 4.83 11.12
CA VAL A 369 4.30 5.60 11.06
C VAL A 369 5.33 4.77 10.33
N LEU A 370 6.01 5.37 9.37
CA LEU A 370 7.19 4.82 8.71
C LEU A 370 8.35 5.77 8.95
N GLN A 371 9.46 5.23 9.40
CA GLN A 371 10.74 5.92 9.54
C GLN A 371 11.80 5.11 8.80
N LEU A 372 12.64 5.78 8.02
CA LEU A 372 13.74 5.15 7.30
C LEU A 372 14.95 6.06 7.32
N SER A 373 16.11 5.46 7.55
CA SER A 373 17.41 6.09 7.43
C SER A 373 18.29 5.23 6.55
N GLN A 374 18.81 5.81 5.48
CA GLN A 374 19.65 5.13 4.49
C GLN A 374 20.93 5.93 4.30
N LEU A 375 22.05 5.22 4.30
CA LEU A 375 23.34 5.73 3.88
C LEU A 375 23.85 4.89 2.71
N SER A 376 24.24 5.55 1.64
CA SER A 376 24.78 4.90 0.44
C SER A 376 26.01 5.62 -0.06
N GLY A 377 26.87 4.88 -0.74
CA GLY A 377 28.05 5.41 -1.40
C GLY A 377 28.34 4.73 -2.71
N LYS A 378 28.93 5.48 -3.64
CA LYS A 378 29.40 5.04 -4.94
C LYS A 378 30.80 5.59 -5.15
N HIS A 379 31.74 4.70 -5.51
CA HIS A 379 33.15 5.03 -5.64
C HIS A 379 33.72 4.37 -6.90
N LEU A 380 34.39 5.16 -7.76
CA LEU A 380 35.21 4.65 -8.85
C LEU A 380 36.67 4.58 -8.40
N ILE A 381 37.23 3.39 -8.36
CA ILE A 381 38.58 3.13 -7.89
C ILE A 381 39.36 2.44 -9.01
N GLY A 382 39.95 3.23 -9.91
CA GLY A 382 40.52 2.72 -11.15
C GLY A 382 39.42 2.14 -12.03
N ASP A 383 39.56 0.84 -12.42
CA ASP A 383 38.55 0.15 -13.26
C ASP A 383 37.43 -0.50 -12.43
N TRP A 384 37.40 -0.29 -11.11
CA TRP A 384 36.42 -0.84 -10.19
C TRP A 384 35.38 0.20 -9.82
N GLU A 385 34.10 -0.19 -9.91
CA GLU A 385 33.01 0.58 -9.33
C GLU A 385 32.52 -0.15 -8.07
N LEU A 386 32.65 0.49 -6.91
CA LEU A 386 32.13 0.03 -5.64
C LEU A 386 30.86 0.81 -5.30
N ALA A 387 29.73 0.12 -5.14
CA ALA A 387 28.52 0.68 -4.58
C ALA A 387 28.15 -0.06 -3.28
N TRP A 388 27.74 0.70 -2.27
CA TRP A 388 27.28 0.13 -1.01
C TRP A 388 26.11 0.91 -0.46
N ARG A 389 25.29 0.21 0.33
CA ARG A 389 24.10 0.79 0.93
C ARG A 389 23.77 0.11 2.24
N GLY A 390 23.51 0.89 3.28
CA GLY A 390 23.01 0.44 4.58
C GLY A 390 21.70 1.16 4.90
N THR A 391 20.69 0.41 5.30
CA THR A 391 19.36 0.96 5.59
C THR A 391 18.82 0.40 6.89
N TYR A 392 18.28 1.28 7.70
CA TYR A 392 17.44 0.93 8.85
C TYR A 392 16.08 1.56 8.69
N GLY A 393 15.05 0.74 8.82
CA GLY A 393 13.65 1.17 8.74
C GLY A 393 12.85 0.65 9.93
N ARG A 394 11.91 1.47 10.41
CA ARG A 394 10.91 1.08 11.40
C ARG A 394 9.55 1.52 10.94
N THR A 395 8.58 0.64 11.11
CA THR A 395 7.18 1.00 10.94
C THR A 395 6.38 0.56 12.16
N ALA A 396 5.38 1.38 12.51
CA ALA A 396 4.44 1.08 13.56
C ALA A 396 3.02 1.35 13.09
N ARG A 397 2.09 0.49 13.50
CA ARG A 397 0.65 0.74 13.38
C ARG A 397 0.00 0.62 14.74
N GLN A 398 -0.78 1.63 15.09
CA GLN A 398 -1.58 1.61 16.31
C GLN A 398 -3.06 1.76 15.93
N ALA A 399 -3.90 0.94 16.52
CA ALA A 399 -5.34 1.06 16.44
C ALA A 399 -5.93 1.09 17.86
N PRO A 400 -5.79 2.24 18.53
CA PRO A 400 -6.28 2.39 19.88
C PRO A 400 -7.79 2.63 19.88
N TYR A 401 -8.48 1.92 20.76
CA TYR A 401 -9.91 2.11 21.03
C TYR A 401 -10.79 1.95 19.77
N GLU A 402 -10.63 0.88 19.02
CA GLU A 402 -11.61 0.48 17.99
C GLU A 402 -12.90 0.06 18.70
N ARG A 403 -14.01 0.71 18.38
CA ARG A 403 -15.30 0.45 19.03
C ARG A 403 -16.32 -0.10 18.04
N LEU A 404 -16.90 -1.24 18.38
CA LEU A 404 -18.08 -1.82 17.72
C LEU A 404 -19.18 -2.02 18.76
N TYR A 405 -20.38 -1.54 18.48
CA TYR A 405 -21.54 -1.88 19.29
C TYR A 405 -22.77 -2.13 18.41
N ARG A 406 -23.58 -3.11 18.81
CA ARG A 406 -24.74 -3.57 18.06
C ARG A 406 -26.02 -3.43 18.87
N TYR A 407 -27.08 -3.02 18.15
CA TYR A 407 -28.43 -2.97 18.65
C TYR A 407 -29.34 -3.79 17.73
N GLY A 408 -30.12 -4.71 18.32
CA GLY A 408 -31.24 -5.32 17.66
C GLY A 408 -32.41 -4.35 17.53
N LEU A 409 -33.11 -4.38 16.42
CA LEU A 409 -34.31 -3.59 16.15
C LEU A 409 -35.54 -4.49 16.20
N SER A 410 -36.54 -4.18 17.03
CA SER A 410 -37.84 -4.85 17.01
C SER A 410 -38.62 -4.48 15.74
N ALA A 411 -39.67 -5.22 15.45
CA ALA A 411 -40.60 -4.88 14.34
C ALA A 411 -41.26 -3.51 14.49
N THR A 412 -41.32 -2.98 15.72
CA THR A 412 -41.83 -1.64 16.03
C THR A 412 -40.75 -0.53 16.00
N GLY A 413 -39.51 -0.90 15.62
CA GLY A 413 -38.37 0.01 15.59
C GLY A 413 -37.70 0.27 16.94
N ALA A 414 -38.13 -0.40 18.03
CA ALA A 414 -37.46 -0.27 19.32
C ALA A 414 -36.04 -0.88 19.27
N SER A 415 -35.07 -0.11 19.76
CA SER A 415 -33.65 -0.47 19.77
C SER A 415 -33.28 -1.21 21.07
N THR A 416 -32.59 -2.32 20.99
CA THR A 416 -32.18 -3.17 22.11
C THR A 416 -30.70 -3.51 22.03
N ALA A 417 -29.91 -3.09 23.01
CA ALA A 417 -28.48 -3.39 23.07
C ALA A 417 -28.23 -4.92 23.15
N LEU A 418 -27.39 -5.41 22.25
CA LEU A 418 -26.99 -6.81 22.25
C LEU A 418 -25.77 -6.97 23.16
N LEU A 419 -25.99 -7.52 24.39
CA LEU A 419 -24.95 -7.73 25.40
C LEU A 419 -24.60 -9.22 25.49
N SER A 420 -23.93 -9.75 24.47
CA SER A 420 -23.40 -11.10 24.44
C SER A 420 -22.32 -11.27 23.37
N GLY A 421 -21.34 -12.11 23.60
CA GLY A 421 -20.27 -12.36 22.65
C GLY A 421 -19.51 -11.06 22.27
N ALA A 422 -19.18 -10.89 21.02
CA ALA A 422 -18.45 -9.73 20.48
C ALA A 422 -19.34 -8.59 19.98
N ASN A 423 -20.57 -8.44 20.54
CA ASN A 423 -21.51 -7.41 20.09
C ASN A 423 -21.22 -6.02 20.66
N GLN A 424 -20.42 -5.93 21.73
CA GLN A 424 -20.06 -4.67 22.40
C GLN A 424 -18.54 -4.57 22.52
N LEU A 425 -17.83 -4.64 21.40
CA LEU A 425 -16.39 -4.79 21.34
C LEU A 425 -15.65 -3.46 21.52
N VAL A 426 -14.60 -3.47 22.30
CA VAL A 426 -13.54 -2.43 22.35
C VAL A 426 -12.21 -3.13 22.13
N SER A 427 -11.49 -2.73 21.10
CA SER A 427 -10.23 -3.36 20.71
C SER A 427 -9.05 -2.39 20.74
N PHE A 428 -7.90 -2.91 21.08
CA PHE A 428 -6.62 -2.22 21.01
C PHE A 428 -5.65 -3.11 20.27
N SER A 429 -5.00 -2.59 19.24
CA SER A 429 -3.98 -3.34 18.51
C SER A 429 -2.78 -2.48 18.21
N ASP A 430 -1.61 -3.09 18.39
CA ASP A 430 -0.30 -2.51 18.08
C ASP A 430 0.49 -3.46 17.19
N LEU A 431 1.16 -2.91 16.19
CA LEU A 431 2.11 -3.61 15.33
C LEU A 431 3.38 -2.78 15.24
N ASP A 432 4.51 -3.40 15.44
CA ASP A 432 5.84 -2.80 15.25
C ASP A 432 6.67 -3.71 14.36
N GLU A 433 7.27 -3.16 13.32
CA GLU A 433 8.20 -3.89 12.46
C GLU A 433 9.47 -3.07 12.25
N ASN A 434 10.61 -3.74 12.38
CA ASN A 434 11.91 -3.19 12.10
C ASN A 434 12.56 -3.96 10.95
N ILE A 435 13.25 -3.23 10.07
CA ILE A 435 14.07 -3.79 9.01
C ILE A 435 15.47 -3.22 9.07
N GLY A 436 16.47 -4.08 8.96
CA GLY A 436 17.85 -3.73 8.69
C GLY A 436 18.29 -4.37 7.40
N SER A 437 18.94 -3.64 6.50
CA SER A 437 19.51 -4.19 5.28
C SER A 437 20.87 -3.57 4.96
N ALA A 438 21.73 -4.37 4.35
CA ALA A 438 23.04 -3.95 3.85
C ALA A 438 23.31 -4.63 2.50
N ASN A 439 23.81 -3.84 1.54
CA ASN A 439 24.18 -4.31 0.22
C ASN A 439 25.57 -3.77 -0.12
N VAL A 440 26.36 -4.59 -0.79
CA VAL A 440 27.65 -4.21 -1.39
C VAL A 440 27.71 -4.81 -2.77
N ASP A 441 27.99 -3.98 -3.76
CA ASP A 441 28.08 -4.33 -5.17
C ASP A 441 29.44 -3.84 -5.70
N LEU A 442 30.13 -4.70 -6.41
CA LEU A 442 31.42 -4.41 -7.05
C LEU A 442 31.32 -4.76 -8.52
N ALA A 443 31.60 -3.80 -9.39
CA ALA A 443 31.65 -3.99 -10.83
C ALA A 443 33.08 -3.75 -11.35
N TYR A 444 33.51 -4.55 -12.31
CA TYR A 444 34.83 -4.47 -12.93
C TYR A 444 34.73 -4.64 -14.45
N ASP A 445 35.30 -3.72 -15.19
CA ASP A 445 35.37 -3.82 -16.65
C ASP A 445 36.44 -4.78 -17.04
N LEU A 446 36.04 -5.93 -17.63
CA LEU A 446 36.96 -7.00 -18.01
C LEU A 446 37.72 -6.61 -19.27
N PRO A 447 39.08 -6.66 -19.27
CA PRO A 447 39.89 -6.41 -20.44
C PRO A 447 39.96 -7.68 -21.33
N VAL A 448 38.85 -7.99 -22.02
CA VAL A 448 38.73 -9.19 -22.85
C VAL A 448 38.59 -8.84 -24.33
N ASP A 449 39.41 -9.47 -25.21
CA ASP A 449 39.49 -9.16 -26.64
C ASP A 449 38.44 -9.89 -27.50
N PHE A 450 37.78 -10.93 -26.95
CA PHE A 450 36.79 -11.73 -27.70
C PHE A 450 35.37 -11.17 -27.69
N VAL A 451 35.11 -10.16 -26.86
CA VAL A 451 33.87 -9.36 -26.81
C VAL A 451 34.24 -7.88 -26.78
N ARG A 452 33.30 -7.01 -27.16
CA ARG A 452 33.57 -5.58 -27.28
C ARG A 452 33.65 -4.86 -25.93
N GLN A 453 32.77 -5.24 -25.03
CA GLN A 453 32.75 -4.78 -23.65
C GLN A 453 32.25 -5.92 -22.80
N ALA A 454 32.85 -6.14 -21.65
CA ALA A 454 32.37 -7.08 -20.66
C ALA A 454 32.55 -6.47 -19.26
N GLN A 455 31.52 -6.53 -18.44
CA GLN A 455 31.56 -6.09 -17.07
C GLN A 455 31.18 -7.26 -16.16
N LEU A 456 32.04 -7.56 -15.20
CA LEU A 456 31.77 -8.52 -14.13
C LEU A 456 31.19 -7.75 -12.94
N LYS A 457 30.04 -8.20 -12.45
CA LYS A 457 29.40 -7.69 -11.24
C LYS A 457 29.33 -8.80 -10.21
N VAL A 458 29.77 -8.53 -8.99
CA VAL A 458 29.63 -9.41 -7.84
C VAL A 458 29.07 -8.62 -6.69
N GLY A 459 28.23 -9.23 -5.88
CA GLY A 459 27.69 -8.52 -4.72
C GLY A 459 27.20 -9.45 -3.64
N ALA A 460 26.96 -8.85 -2.48
CA ALA A 460 26.40 -9.50 -1.32
C ALA A 460 25.30 -8.61 -0.71
N ALA A 461 24.27 -9.25 -0.19
CA ALA A 461 23.13 -8.60 0.44
C ALA A 461 22.76 -9.32 1.73
N TRP A 462 22.39 -8.55 2.73
CA TRP A 462 21.82 -9.04 3.98
C TRP A 462 20.58 -8.21 4.33
N GLN A 463 19.55 -8.90 4.82
CA GLN A 463 18.31 -8.28 5.28
C GLN A 463 17.80 -9.02 6.52
N ARG A 464 17.29 -8.27 7.49
CA ARG A 464 16.59 -8.84 8.64
C ARG A 464 15.36 -8.01 8.96
N ASN A 465 14.20 -8.68 8.96
CA ASN A 465 12.92 -8.13 9.42
C ASN A 465 12.52 -8.76 10.74
N SER A 466 11.95 -7.98 11.63
CA SER A 466 11.31 -8.46 12.85
C SER A 466 10.02 -7.72 13.09
N ARG A 467 8.91 -8.45 13.27
CA ARG A 467 7.56 -7.92 13.48
C ARG A 467 6.97 -8.49 14.75
N THR A 468 6.39 -7.62 15.57
CA THR A 468 5.56 -7.99 16.73
C THR A 468 4.18 -7.40 16.55
N SER A 469 3.14 -8.18 16.77
CA SER A 469 1.75 -7.74 16.76
C SER A 469 1.04 -8.18 18.03
N VAL A 470 0.33 -7.23 18.65
CA VAL A 470 -0.42 -7.44 19.89
C VAL A 470 -1.84 -6.93 19.69
N ARG A 471 -2.84 -7.70 20.14
CA ARG A 471 -4.25 -7.31 20.15
C ARG A 471 -4.92 -7.67 21.45
N ARG A 472 -5.70 -6.76 22.02
CA ARG A 472 -6.55 -6.97 23.19
C ARG A 472 -7.98 -6.58 22.87
N ASP A 473 -8.91 -7.50 23.07
CA ASP A 473 -10.33 -7.33 22.80
C ASP A 473 -11.12 -7.44 24.10
N PHE A 474 -11.98 -6.43 24.32
CA PHE A 474 -12.86 -6.35 25.50
C PHE A 474 -14.30 -6.25 25.02
N THR A 475 -15.24 -6.81 25.80
CA THR A 475 -16.68 -6.73 25.51
C THR A 475 -17.45 -6.45 26.79
N TYR A 476 -18.68 -5.96 26.61
CA TYR A 476 -19.62 -5.81 27.73
C TYR A 476 -20.70 -6.90 27.64
N ASP A 477 -20.87 -7.62 28.75
CA ASP A 477 -21.91 -8.61 28.94
C ASP A 477 -22.97 -8.13 29.97
N GLN A 478 -24.08 -8.86 30.04
CA GLN A 478 -25.12 -8.64 31.07
C GLN A 478 -24.55 -8.94 32.45
N GLY A 479 -24.75 -8.00 33.36
CA GLY A 479 -24.40 -8.17 34.74
C GLY A 479 -25.49 -8.89 35.55
N ARG A 480 -25.24 -9.12 36.84
CA ARG A 480 -26.14 -9.82 37.71
C ARG A 480 -27.50 -9.07 37.87
N ASN A 481 -27.46 -7.76 37.84
CA ASN A 481 -28.63 -6.87 38.05
C ASN A 481 -29.20 -6.34 36.73
N TRP A 482 -28.93 -7.04 35.61
CA TRP A 482 -29.44 -6.70 34.29
C TRP A 482 -30.96 -6.82 34.23
N ASP A 483 -31.61 -5.74 33.81
CA ASP A 483 -33.06 -5.69 33.53
C ASP A 483 -33.24 -5.20 32.07
N PRO A 484 -33.64 -6.07 31.12
CA PRO A 484 -33.75 -5.69 29.70
C PRO A 484 -34.80 -4.61 29.46
N VAL A 485 -35.88 -4.55 30.27
CA VAL A 485 -36.95 -3.54 30.14
C VAL A 485 -36.39 -2.16 30.45
N ARG A 486 -35.50 -2.06 31.43
CA ARG A 486 -34.94 -0.80 31.93
C ARG A 486 -33.71 -0.34 31.18
N TYR A 487 -32.84 -1.26 30.78
CA TYR A 487 -31.50 -0.91 30.33
C TYR A 487 -31.26 -1.17 28.85
N ALA A 488 -31.93 -2.13 28.20
CA ALA A 488 -31.60 -2.55 26.85
C ALA A 488 -31.81 -1.48 25.78
N GLY A 489 -32.75 -0.53 25.99
CA GLY A 489 -32.99 0.61 25.09
C GLY A 489 -32.11 1.83 25.34
N GLN A 490 -31.18 1.78 26.29
CA GLN A 490 -30.32 2.92 26.60
C GLN A 490 -29.31 3.19 25.51
N ARG A 491 -29.03 4.47 25.25
CA ARG A 491 -27.91 4.87 24.38
C ARG A 491 -26.59 4.40 24.99
N ILE A 492 -25.62 4.08 24.14
CA ILE A 492 -24.37 3.40 24.54
C ILE A 492 -23.59 4.11 25.65
N ASP A 493 -23.54 5.45 25.66
CA ASP A 493 -22.85 6.24 26.69
C ASP A 493 -23.56 6.23 28.07
N TYR A 494 -24.87 6.05 28.09
CA TYR A 494 -25.61 5.81 29.34
C TYR A 494 -25.52 4.36 29.80
N LEU A 495 -25.55 3.43 28.86
CA LEU A 495 -25.39 2.00 29.10
C LEU A 495 -24.00 1.69 29.68
N VAL A 496 -22.96 2.19 29.06
CA VAL A 496 -21.56 2.05 29.51
C VAL A 496 -21.23 3.24 30.43
N SER A 497 -21.68 3.19 31.64
CA SER A 497 -21.47 4.23 32.65
C SER A 497 -20.94 3.65 33.97
N ASP A 498 -20.24 4.47 34.74
CA ASP A 498 -19.69 4.10 36.04
C ASP A 498 -20.78 3.54 37.00
N ARG A 499 -21.99 4.10 36.94
CA ARG A 499 -23.12 3.62 37.72
C ARG A 499 -23.47 2.18 37.34
N ASN A 500 -23.69 1.91 36.05
CA ASN A 500 -24.12 0.60 35.58
C ASN A 500 -23.05 -0.48 35.83
N ILE A 501 -21.76 -0.09 35.86
CA ILE A 501 -20.66 -0.96 36.27
C ILE A 501 -20.67 -1.20 37.79
N ASN A 502 -20.81 -0.15 38.60
CA ASN A 502 -20.80 -0.28 40.05
C ASN A 502 -21.97 -1.10 40.55
N ASP A 503 -23.15 -0.96 39.94
CA ASP A 503 -24.39 -1.64 40.30
C ASP A 503 -24.49 -3.05 39.69
N ASP A 504 -23.42 -3.57 39.04
CA ASP A 504 -23.36 -4.88 38.37
C ASP A 504 -24.49 -5.08 37.34
N ILE A 505 -24.87 -4.02 36.63
CA ILE A 505 -25.86 -4.04 35.53
C ILE A 505 -25.20 -4.55 34.26
N ILE A 506 -23.97 -4.10 34.01
CA ILE A 506 -23.10 -4.59 32.93
C ILE A 506 -21.74 -5.04 33.48
N LEU A 507 -21.14 -5.99 32.82
CA LEU A 507 -19.82 -6.52 33.15
C LEU A 507 -18.86 -6.34 31.97
N LEU A 508 -17.66 -5.84 32.26
CA LEU A 508 -16.55 -5.85 31.26
C LEU A 508 -15.92 -7.25 31.26
N ARG A 509 -15.70 -7.81 30.10
CA ARG A 509 -14.99 -9.08 29.93
C ARG A 509 -13.90 -8.92 28.87
N GLU A 510 -12.73 -9.44 29.13
CA GLU A 510 -11.69 -9.58 28.13
C GLU A 510 -11.92 -10.87 27.32
N LEU A 511 -11.94 -10.73 25.99
CA LEU A 511 -12.08 -11.84 25.04
C LEU A 511 -10.73 -12.42 24.68
N THR A 512 -9.65 -11.67 24.91
CA THR A 512 -8.29 -12.08 24.61
C THR A 512 -7.87 -13.17 25.57
N GLY A 513 -7.73 -14.38 25.10
CA GLY A 513 -7.31 -15.54 25.88
C GLY A 513 -6.12 -16.25 25.27
N SER A 514 -5.45 -17.08 26.05
CA SER A 514 -4.46 -18.05 25.59
C SER A 514 -5.20 -19.21 24.89
N SER A 515 -5.81 -18.97 23.74
CA SER A 515 -6.43 -20.04 22.99
C SER A 515 -5.38 -20.81 22.20
N LEU A 516 -5.31 -22.10 22.43
CA LEU A 516 -4.54 -23.06 21.62
C LEU A 516 -5.09 -23.17 20.17
N THR A 517 -6.24 -22.57 19.91
CA THR A 517 -7.00 -22.74 18.68
C THR A 517 -7.08 -21.44 17.87
N GLY A 518 -5.98 -21.04 17.19
CA GLY A 518 -6.03 -20.12 16.07
C GLY A 518 -6.41 -18.66 16.36
N ASP A 519 -6.39 -18.21 17.62
CA ASP A 519 -6.80 -16.87 18.03
C ASP A 519 -5.75 -16.24 18.95
N ALA A 520 -4.50 -16.20 18.49
CA ALA A 520 -3.41 -15.67 19.29
C ALA A 520 -3.54 -14.15 19.45
N ALA A 521 -3.47 -13.69 20.70
CA ALA A 521 -3.46 -12.27 21.03
C ALA A 521 -2.14 -11.55 20.63
N MET A 522 -1.05 -12.32 20.56
CA MET A 522 0.28 -11.81 20.23
C MET A 522 1.02 -12.80 19.33
N TYR A 523 1.70 -12.25 18.32
CA TYR A 523 2.68 -13.01 17.54
C TYR A 523 3.95 -12.20 17.31
N ASP A 524 5.06 -12.93 17.22
CA ASP A 524 6.33 -12.45 16.69
C ASP A 524 6.62 -13.17 15.37
N ALA A 525 7.10 -12.42 14.37
CA ALA A 525 7.54 -12.97 13.10
C ALA A 525 8.89 -12.37 12.72
N GLY A 526 9.72 -13.15 12.05
CA GLY A 526 11.03 -12.72 11.56
C GLY A 526 11.36 -13.32 10.22
N LEU A 527 12.12 -12.57 9.44
CA LEU A 527 12.72 -13.02 8.18
C LEU A 527 14.16 -12.54 8.19
N GLU A 528 15.10 -13.46 8.04
CA GLU A 528 16.50 -13.14 7.81
C GLU A 528 16.93 -13.74 6.47
N VAL A 529 17.54 -12.91 5.61
CA VAL A 529 17.98 -13.31 4.27
C VAL A 529 19.43 -12.90 4.11
N ALA A 530 20.27 -13.83 3.67
CA ALA A 530 21.62 -13.56 3.22
C ALA A 530 21.78 -14.02 1.77
N ALA A 531 22.41 -13.21 0.93
CA ALA A 531 22.55 -13.50 -0.48
C ALA A 531 23.89 -13.06 -1.03
N ALA A 532 24.34 -13.76 -2.07
CA ALA A 532 25.46 -13.36 -2.91
C ALA A 532 25.11 -13.60 -4.37
N TYR A 533 25.67 -12.79 -5.26
CA TYR A 533 25.46 -12.96 -6.69
C TYR A 533 26.72 -12.70 -7.51
N VAL A 534 26.72 -13.27 -8.70
CA VAL A 534 27.66 -12.98 -9.78
C VAL A 534 26.88 -12.77 -11.06
N GLN A 535 27.25 -11.75 -11.83
CA GLN A 535 26.63 -11.41 -13.11
C GLN A 535 27.70 -10.93 -14.08
N VAL A 536 27.56 -11.29 -15.34
CA VAL A 536 28.40 -10.78 -16.43
C VAL A 536 27.49 -10.14 -17.45
N ASP A 537 27.71 -8.86 -17.68
CA ASP A 537 27.07 -8.07 -18.73
C ASP A 537 28.06 -7.87 -19.87
N SER A 538 27.70 -8.14 -21.12
CA SER A 538 28.62 -8.07 -22.23
C SER A 538 27.96 -7.65 -23.56
N GLU A 539 28.67 -6.83 -24.34
CA GLU A 539 28.40 -6.66 -25.76
C GLU A 539 29.12 -7.81 -26.54
N ILE A 540 28.37 -8.91 -26.72
CA ILE A 540 28.87 -10.15 -27.32
C ILE A 540 29.35 -9.90 -28.77
N ARG A 541 28.60 -9.08 -29.51
CA ARG A 541 28.90 -8.60 -30.87
C ARG A 541 28.33 -7.19 -31.02
N PRO A 542 28.74 -6.39 -32.01
CA PRO A 542 28.07 -5.16 -32.34
C PRO A 542 26.57 -5.39 -32.43
N LEU A 543 25.77 -4.58 -31.69
CA LEU A 543 24.31 -4.64 -31.63
C LEU A 543 23.72 -5.85 -30.86
N LEU A 544 24.54 -6.71 -30.24
CA LEU A 544 24.08 -7.86 -29.47
C LEU A 544 24.65 -7.81 -28.05
N ARG A 545 23.82 -7.48 -27.06
CA ARG A 545 24.17 -7.45 -25.64
C ARG A 545 23.56 -8.64 -24.92
N GLY A 546 24.26 -9.20 -23.95
CA GLY A 546 23.76 -10.26 -23.10
C GLY A 546 24.15 -10.04 -21.65
N SER A 547 23.28 -10.47 -20.75
CA SER A 547 23.56 -10.55 -19.33
C SER A 547 23.28 -11.96 -18.85
N ILE A 548 24.19 -12.52 -18.06
CA ILE A 548 24.00 -13.81 -17.39
C ILE A 548 24.39 -13.67 -15.92
N GLY A 549 23.53 -14.10 -15.03
CA GLY A 549 23.76 -14.00 -13.62
C GLY A 549 23.25 -15.19 -12.82
N LEU A 550 23.82 -15.37 -11.66
CA LEU A 550 23.43 -16.38 -10.69
C LEU A 550 23.41 -15.74 -9.29
N ARG A 551 22.28 -15.89 -8.60
CA ARG A 551 22.12 -15.49 -7.21
C ARG A 551 21.93 -16.71 -6.33
N TYR A 552 22.68 -16.80 -5.25
CA TYR A 552 22.44 -17.72 -4.15
C TYR A 552 21.80 -16.94 -3.00
N GLU A 553 20.74 -17.48 -2.43
CA GLU A 553 19.98 -16.83 -1.34
C GLU A 553 19.60 -17.88 -0.29
N THR A 554 19.97 -17.65 0.96
CA THR A 554 19.53 -18.43 2.11
C THR A 554 18.62 -17.59 2.98
N ALA A 555 17.54 -18.19 3.50
CA ALA A 555 16.56 -17.47 4.29
C ALA A 555 15.99 -18.32 5.44
N ASP A 556 15.85 -17.69 6.60
CA ASP A 556 15.12 -18.20 7.76
C ASP A 556 13.87 -17.34 8.00
N GLN A 557 12.69 -17.94 7.87
CA GLN A 557 11.41 -17.30 8.16
C GLN A 557 10.75 -17.96 9.37
N THR A 558 10.48 -17.17 10.42
CA THR A 558 9.93 -17.65 11.69
C THR A 558 8.62 -16.96 12.01
N VAL A 559 7.64 -17.71 12.52
CA VAL A 559 6.43 -17.19 13.15
C VAL A 559 6.23 -17.88 14.50
N LYS A 560 5.91 -17.09 15.54
CA LYS A 560 5.66 -17.57 16.90
C LYS A 560 4.41 -16.89 17.43
N THR A 561 3.53 -17.66 18.08
CA THR A 561 2.44 -17.09 18.88
C THR A 561 2.79 -17.15 20.36
N LEU A 562 2.47 -16.08 21.08
CA LEU A 562 2.89 -15.87 22.46
C LEU A 562 1.65 -15.61 23.33
N ASP A 563 1.75 -15.98 24.61
CA ASP A 563 0.78 -15.54 25.60
C ASP A 563 1.05 -14.08 25.97
N ILE A 564 0.08 -13.19 25.72
CA ILE A 564 0.19 -11.77 26.03
C ILE A 564 0.43 -11.48 27.52
N PHE A 565 -0.01 -12.38 28.42
CA PHE A 565 0.17 -12.24 29.88
C PHE A 565 1.49 -12.83 30.38
N SER A 566 2.17 -13.61 29.55
CA SER A 566 3.46 -14.24 29.84
C SER A 566 4.33 -14.32 28.57
N PRO A 567 4.66 -13.16 27.95
CA PRO A 567 5.35 -13.14 26.64
C PRO A 567 6.77 -13.73 26.67
N SER A 568 7.38 -13.82 27.86
CA SER A 568 8.69 -14.45 28.06
C SER A 568 8.60 -15.96 28.29
N ALA A 569 7.41 -16.55 28.38
CA ALA A 569 7.23 -18.00 28.47
C ALA A 569 7.52 -18.66 27.11
N ALA A 570 7.54 -20.01 27.09
CA ALA A 570 7.66 -20.73 25.83
C ALA A 570 6.52 -20.35 24.88
N PRO A 571 6.80 -20.21 23.57
CA PRO A 571 5.75 -19.92 22.60
C PRO A 571 4.64 -20.96 22.64
N ILE A 572 3.39 -20.53 22.45
CA ILE A 572 2.24 -21.42 22.29
C ILE A 572 2.41 -22.24 21.01
N PHE A 573 2.88 -21.56 19.96
CA PHE A 573 3.21 -22.16 18.66
C PHE A 573 4.49 -21.51 18.13
N SER A 574 5.35 -22.29 17.47
CA SER A 574 6.54 -21.77 16.78
C SER A 574 6.85 -22.62 15.57
N ARG A 575 7.05 -21.96 14.44
CA ARG A 575 7.53 -22.59 13.21
C ARG A 575 8.60 -21.72 12.58
N THR A 576 9.71 -22.36 12.19
CA THR A 576 10.77 -21.76 11.36
C THR A 576 10.87 -22.56 10.07
N VAL A 577 10.95 -21.86 8.95
CA VAL A 577 11.17 -22.41 7.62
C VAL A 577 12.50 -21.88 7.13
N SER A 578 13.47 -22.79 6.95
CA SER A 578 14.79 -22.49 6.39
C SER A 578 14.85 -22.98 4.94
N LYS A 579 15.24 -22.13 4.01
CA LYS A 579 15.28 -22.43 2.58
C LYS A 579 16.50 -21.79 1.92
N ASP A 580 17.08 -22.56 1.00
CA ASP A 580 18.19 -22.13 0.14
C ASP A 580 17.75 -22.16 -1.31
N TYR A 581 18.11 -21.13 -2.07
CA TYR A 581 17.76 -21.01 -3.49
C TYR A 581 18.96 -20.63 -4.33
N VAL A 582 19.03 -21.23 -5.51
CA VAL A 582 19.93 -20.83 -6.61
C VAL A 582 19.05 -20.29 -7.72
N LEU A 583 19.19 -19.00 -8.02
CA LEU A 583 18.31 -18.24 -8.90
C LEU A 583 19.09 -17.76 -10.14
N PRO A 584 19.07 -18.50 -11.25
CA PRO A 584 19.67 -18.09 -12.50
C PRO A 584 18.84 -17.01 -13.19
N ALA A 585 19.53 -16.10 -13.89
CA ALA A 585 18.96 -15.09 -14.77
C ALA A 585 19.79 -14.96 -16.04
N ALA A 586 19.12 -14.79 -17.17
CA ALA A 586 19.77 -14.50 -18.44
C ALA A 586 18.90 -13.54 -19.25
N THR A 587 19.52 -12.52 -19.85
CA THR A 587 18.88 -11.60 -20.78
C THR A 587 19.71 -11.47 -22.06
N LEU A 588 19.03 -11.26 -23.18
CA LEU A 588 19.65 -11.02 -24.47
C LEU A 588 18.92 -9.83 -25.13
N THR A 589 19.68 -8.81 -25.52
CA THR A 589 19.18 -7.63 -26.23
C THR A 589 19.84 -7.52 -27.59
N TRP A 590 19.04 -7.56 -28.64
CA TRP A 590 19.46 -7.44 -30.01
C TRP A 590 19.02 -6.13 -30.64
N ASN A 591 19.95 -5.18 -30.79
CA ASN A 591 19.75 -3.87 -31.43
C ASN A 591 19.89 -4.01 -32.93
N PHE A 592 18.90 -4.57 -33.63
CA PHE A 592 19.01 -4.90 -35.06
C PHE A 592 18.88 -3.66 -35.96
N ALA A 593 18.44 -2.53 -35.43
CA ALA A 593 18.43 -1.20 -36.03
C ALA A 593 18.79 -0.13 -34.99
N GLU A 594 19.11 1.08 -35.40
CA GLU A 594 19.49 2.19 -34.50
C GLU A 594 18.40 2.53 -33.50
N ASP A 595 17.14 2.41 -33.92
CA ASP A 595 15.94 2.76 -33.18
C ASP A 595 15.08 1.56 -32.79
N GLN A 596 15.54 0.31 -33.04
CA GLN A 596 14.77 -0.90 -32.78
C GLN A 596 15.58 -1.98 -32.08
N GLN A 597 14.95 -2.64 -31.12
CA GLN A 597 15.57 -3.74 -30.40
C GLN A 597 14.59 -4.85 -30.03
N LEU A 598 15.11 -6.04 -29.88
CA LEU A 598 14.44 -7.21 -29.30
C LEU A 598 15.13 -7.61 -28.02
N ARG A 599 14.36 -7.86 -26.96
CA ARG A 599 14.85 -8.36 -25.68
C ARG A 599 14.24 -9.70 -25.37
N PHE A 600 15.04 -10.60 -24.80
CA PHE A 600 14.62 -11.89 -24.28
C PHE A 600 15.11 -12.03 -22.85
N GLY A 601 14.30 -12.58 -21.98
CA GLY A 601 14.63 -12.85 -20.59
C GLY A 601 14.22 -14.26 -20.19
N LEU A 602 15.05 -14.93 -19.38
CA LEU A 602 14.78 -16.22 -18.76
C LEU A 602 15.30 -16.17 -17.33
N SER A 603 14.48 -16.55 -16.36
CA SER A 603 14.91 -16.55 -14.95
C SER A 603 14.12 -17.50 -14.07
N GLN A 604 14.71 -17.85 -12.92
CA GLN A 604 14.00 -18.46 -11.79
C GLN A 604 13.94 -17.46 -10.63
N THR A 605 12.76 -17.37 -9.98
CA THR A 605 12.51 -16.48 -8.86
C THR A 605 11.59 -17.15 -7.83
N ILE A 606 11.36 -16.49 -6.71
CA ILE A 606 10.54 -17.01 -5.61
C ILE A 606 9.52 -15.98 -5.14
N GLY A 607 8.54 -16.44 -4.38
CA GLY A 607 7.62 -15.61 -3.60
C GLY A 607 7.41 -16.24 -2.22
N ARG A 608 7.78 -15.52 -1.14
CA ARG A 608 7.61 -15.99 0.23
C ARG A 608 6.23 -15.62 0.78
N PRO A 609 5.62 -16.47 1.62
CA PRO A 609 4.44 -16.12 2.38
C PRO A 609 4.70 -14.86 3.22
N GLN A 610 3.69 -14.02 3.35
CA GLN A 610 3.77 -12.84 4.20
C GLN A 610 3.61 -13.22 5.67
N PHE A 611 4.16 -12.43 6.61
CA PHE A 611 4.07 -12.73 8.04
C PHE A 611 2.63 -12.95 8.51
N ARG A 612 1.70 -12.17 7.98
CA ARG A 612 0.29 -12.26 8.33
C ARG A 612 -0.40 -13.50 7.76
N GLU A 613 0.05 -13.94 6.58
CA GLU A 613 -0.46 -15.18 5.98
C GLU A 613 -0.04 -16.42 6.77
N LEU A 614 1.08 -16.31 7.50
CA LEU A 614 1.58 -17.37 8.40
C LEU A 614 1.03 -17.27 9.82
N ALA A 615 0.71 -16.06 10.32
CA ALA A 615 0.35 -15.86 11.72
C ALA A 615 -1.10 -16.27 12.02
N PRO A 616 -1.35 -17.26 12.90
CA PRO A 616 -2.69 -17.69 13.29
C PRO A 616 -3.31 -16.73 14.31
N GLN A 617 -3.35 -15.44 14.00
CA GLN A 617 -4.00 -14.38 14.76
C GLN A 617 -5.19 -13.86 13.96
N ARG A 618 -6.36 -13.75 14.54
CA ARG A 618 -7.53 -13.18 13.89
C ARG A 618 -7.41 -11.67 13.79
N TYR A 619 -7.73 -11.17 12.61
CA TYR A 619 -7.78 -9.75 12.31
C TYR A 619 -9.00 -9.42 11.47
N ARG A 620 -9.70 -8.34 11.79
CA ARG A 620 -10.80 -7.85 10.96
C ARG A 620 -10.26 -6.87 9.93
N ASP A 621 -10.44 -7.19 8.66
CA ASP A 621 -10.19 -6.23 7.59
C ASP A 621 -11.28 -5.16 7.60
N THR A 622 -10.90 -3.92 7.78
CA THR A 622 -11.82 -2.79 7.90
C THR A 622 -12.44 -2.36 6.58
N GLU A 623 -11.84 -2.75 5.44
CA GLU A 623 -12.37 -2.44 4.11
C GLU A 623 -13.47 -3.44 3.70
N THR A 624 -13.22 -4.72 3.88
CA THR A 624 -14.14 -5.80 3.48
C THR A 624 -14.99 -6.34 4.64
N ASP A 625 -14.66 -5.98 5.89
CA ASP A 625 -15.26 -6.50 7.13
C ASP A 625 -15.06 -8.02 7.35
N ARG A 626 -14.15 -8.63 6.59
CA ARG A 626 -13.79 -10.05 6.72
C ARG A 626 -12.85 -10.28 7.90
N ILE A 627 -12.95 -11.44 8.51
CA ILE A 627 -12.03 -11.88 9.56
C ILE A 627 -10.96 -12.75 8.91
N LEU A 628 -9.71 -12.27 8.89
CA LEU A 628 -8.57 -13.00 8.35
C LEU A 628 -7.84 -13.75 9.45
N SER A 629 -7.37 -14.97 9.12
CA SER A 629 -6.49 -15.80 9.96
C SER A 629 -5.42 -16.42 9.07
N GLY A 630 -4.15 -16.33 9.48
CA GLY A 630 -3.05 -16.93 8.74
C GLY A 630 -3.02 -18.44 8.85
N ASN A 631 -2.30 -19.06 7.92
CA ASN A 631 -2.00 -20.48 7.88
C ASN A 631 -0.49 -20.67 8.04
N PRO A 632 0.00 -21.15 9.19
CA PRO A 632 1.43 -21.30 9.42
C PRO A 632 2.10 -22.39 8.57
N TYR A 633 1.34 -23.16 7.82
CA TYR A 633 1.82 -24.25 6.98
C TYR A 633 2.09 -23.87 5.53
N LEU A 634 1.96 -22.60 5.18
CA LEU A 634 2.29 -22.12 3.84
C LEU A 634 3.77 -22.34 3.50
N GLU A 635 3.99 -22.58 2.20
CA GLU A 635 5.31 -22.76 1.60
C GLU A 635 5.59 -21.66 0.58
N ASP A 636 6.87 -21.47 0.24
CA ASP A 636 7.30 -20.54 -0.79
C ASP A 636 6.77 -20.96 -2.17
N THR A 637 6.37 -19.99 -2.97
CA THR A 637 6.05 -20.16 -4.38
C THR A 637 7.35 -20.05 -5.19
N THR A 638 7.57 -20.94 -6.17
CA THR A 638 8.66 -20.82 -7.12
C THR A 638 8.17 -20.46 -8.51
N PHE A 639 8.98 -19.73 -9.27
CA PHE A 639 8.65 -19.25 -10.61
C PHE A 639 9.72 -19.62 -11.62
N VAL A 640 9.30 -19.99 -12.83
CA VAL A 640 10.11 -19.94 -14.04
C VAL A 640 9.50 -18.86 -14.95
N ASN A 641 10.29 -17.86 -15.31
CA ASN A 641 9.84 -16.69 -16.07
C ASN A 641 10.50 -16.67 -17.45
N VAL A 642 9.72 -16.38 -18.48
CA VAL A 642 10.15 -16.16 -19.86
C VAL A 642 9.53 -14.86 -20.37
N ASP A 643 10.37 -13.96 -20.87
CA ASP A 643 9.96 -12.66 -21.39
C ASP A 643 10.51 -12.46 -22.80
N ALA A 644 9.74 -11.82 -23.67
CA ALA A 644 10.17 -11.33 -24.97
C ALA A 644 9.56 -9.96 -25.22
N ARG A 645 10.34 -8.98 -25.69
CA ARG A 645 9.85 -7.62 -25.97
C ARG A 645 10.53 -7.03 -27.19
N TYR A 646 9.72 -6.50 -28.09
CA TYR A 646 10.12 -5.65 -29.20
C TYR A 646 9.92 -4.19 -28.80
N GLU A 647 10.89 -3.33 -29.14
CA GLU A 647 10.88 -1.90 -28.87
C GLU A 647 11.30 -1.11 -30.10
N HIS A 648 10.56 -0.04 -30.40
CA HIS A 648 10.86 0.94 -31.44
C HIS A 648 10.80 2.35 -30.84
N TYR A 649 11.91 3.09 -30.94
CA TYR A 649 12.07 4.42 -30.38
C TYR A 649 11.97 5.47 -31.49
N PHE A 650 10.94 6.30 -31.47
CA PHE A 650 10.77 7.40 -32.41
C PHE A 650 11.71 8.57 -32.09
N SER A 651 11.87 8.86 -30.80
CA SER A 651 12.78 9.84 -30.22
C SER A 651 12.87 9.61 -28.69
N LYS A 652 13.63 10.46 -27.96
CA LYS A 652 13.72 10.37 -26.48
C LYS A 652 12.32 10.47 -25.87
N GLY A 653 11.94 9.47 -25.07
CA GLY A 653 10.64 9.41 -24.38
C GLY A 653 9.42 9.13 -25.28
N GLN A 654 9.63 8.84 -26.60
CA GLN A 654 8.58 8.49 -27.55
C GLN A 654 8.88 7.12 -28.15
N TYR A 655 7.99 6.18 -27.95
CA TYR A 655 8.24 4.79 -28.31
C TYR A 655 6.97 3.99 -28.60
N PHE A 656 7.16 2.87 -29.28
CA PHE A 656 6.21 1.77 -29.39
C PHE A 656 6.87 0.51 -28.87
N THR A 657 6.17 -0.24 -28.01
CA THR A 657 6.68 -1.54 -27.55
C THR A 657 5.59 -2.60 -27.60
N PHE A 658 6.02 -3.83 -27.86
CA PHE A 658 5.19 -5.02 -27.80
C PHE A 658 5.94 -6.10 -27.03
N GLY A 659 5.36 -6.60 -25.94
CA GLY A 659 5.93 -7.65 -25.10
C GLY A 659 5.01 -8.86 -24.98
N ALA A 660 5.61 -10.03 -24.77
CA ALA A 660 4.92 -11.26 -24.38
C ALA A 660 5.66 -11.89 -23.21
N PHE A 661 4.94 -12.52 -22.30
CA PHE A 661 5.50 -13.17 -21.13
C PHE A 661 4.80 -14.50 -20.80
N TYR A 662 5.55 -15.41 -20.19
CA TYR A 662 5.05 -16.65 -19.63
C TYR A 662 5.71 -16.89 -18.27
N LYS A 663 4.92 -17.33 -17.29
CA LYS A 663 5.37 -17.69 -15.94
C LYS A 663 4.74 -19.03 -15.55
N ASN A 664 5.58 -19.97 -15.16
CA ASN A 664 5.14 -21.19 -14.49
C ASN A 664 5.34 -21.02 -12.99
N MET A 665 4.34 -21.38 -12.21
CA MET A 665 4.32 -21.25 -10.75
C MET A 665 4.10 -22.61 -10.11
N GLU A 666 4.90 -22.92 -9.10
CA GLU A 666 4.64 -24.03 -8.19
C GLU A 666 4.23 -23.48 -6.83
N LYS A 667 3.20 -24.07 -6.24
CA LYS A 667 2.65 -23.70 -4.92
C LYS A 667 2.21 -22.23 -4.81
N PRO A 668 1.46 -21.65 -5.78
CA PRO A 668 0.93 -20.32 -5.62
C PRO A 668 0.02 -20.23 -4.39
N ILE A 669 0.06 -19.07 -3.70
CA ILE A 669 -0.76 -18.86 -2.50
C ILE A 669 -2.09 -18.22 -2.93
N GLU A 670 -3.18 -18.85 -2.53
CA GLU A 670 -4.56 -18.40 -2.77
C GLU A 670 -5.27 -18.13 -1.42
N ALA A 671 -6.28 -17.26 -1.43
CA ALA A 671 -7.11 -17.00 -0.27
C ALA A 671 -8.48 -17.69 -0.40
N LEU A 672 -8.93 -18.31 0.68
CA LEU A 672 -10.21 -19.01 0.78
C LEU A 672 -11.15 -18.22 1.70
N ALA A 673 -12.36 -17.91 1.21
CA ALA A 673 -13.40 -17.27 2.00
C ALA A 673 -14.42 -18.32 2.47
N VAL A 674 -14.60 -18.45 3.77
CA VAL A 674 -15.54 -19.37 4.42
C VAL A 674 -16.53 -18.57 5.25
N LEU A 675 -17.83 -18.84 5.11
CA LEU A 675 -18.84 -18.21 5.95
C LEU A 675 -18.81 -18.84 7.36
N GLY A 676 -18.56 -18.00 8.38
CA GLY A 676 -18.64 -18.41 9.76
C GLY A 676 -20.08 -18.60 10.24
N SER A 677 -20.26 -19.35 11.33
CA SER A 677 -21.57 -19.57 11.96
C SER A 677 -22.22 -18.26 12.50
N ASP A 678 -21.42 -17.22 12.61
CA ASP A 678 -21.83 -15.85 13.01
C ASP A 678 -22.27 -14.98 11.81
N GLY A 679 -22.29 -15.55 10.61
CA GLY A 679 -22.66 -14.87 9.36
C GLY A 679 -21.57 -13.94 8.80
N ALA A 680 -20.37 -13.92 9.38
CA ALA A 680 -19.23 -13.17 8.86
C ALA A 680 -18.36 -14.03 7.95
N PHE A 681 -17.88 -13.48 6.84
CA PHE A 681 -16.87 -14.16 6.03
C PHE A 681 -15.54 -14.21 6.78
N ARG A 682 -14.98 -15.42 6.87
CA ARG A 682 -13.63 -15.69 7.34
C ARG A 682 -12.74 -16.00 6.16
N GLN A 683 -11.52 -15.52 6.19
CA GLN A 683 -10.55 -15.72 5.12
C GLN A 683 -9.28 -16.36 5.69
N THR A 684 -8.80 -17.42 5.05
CA THR A 684 -7.51 -18.05 5.31
C THR A 684 -6.73 -18.21 4.00
N PHE A 685 -5.53 -18.74 4.09
CA PHE A 685 -4.63 -18.91 2.96
C PHE A 685 -4.19 -20.36 2.81
N TYR A 686 -3.86 -20.76 1.58
CA TYR A 686 -3.33 -22.09 1.28
C TYR A 686 -2.47 -22.02 0.00
N ASN A 687 -1.59 -23.00 -0.18
CA ASN A 687 -0.89 -23.16 -1.45
C ASN A 687 -1.74 -24.03 -2.39
N ALA A 688 -2.08 -23.46 -3.56
CA ALA A 688 -2.59 -24.27 -4.68
C ALA A 688 -1.46 -25.10 -5.29
N PRO A 689 -1.72 -26.21 -6.00
CA PRO A 689 -0.65 -27.07 -6.50
C PRO A 689 0.30 -26.39 -7.48
N ALA A 690 -0.23 -25.84 -8.57
CA ALA A 690 0.55 -25.12 -9.58
C ALA A 690 -0.34 -24.19 -10.42
N ALA A 691 0.29 -23.25 -11.15
CA ALA A 691 -0.39 -22.42 -12.12
C ALA A 691 0.54 -21.97 -13.25
N ASP A 692 -0.07 -21.66 -14.41
CA ASP A 692 0.60 -20.91 -15.47
C ASP A 692 -0.02 -19.54 -15.62
N ILE A 693 0.81 -18.53 -15.95
CA ILE A 693 0.37 -17.19 -16.36
C ILE A 693 1.05 -16.87 -17.68
N TYR A 694 0.29 -16.30 -18.60
CA TYR A 694 0.84 -15.78 -19.86
C TYR A 694 0.05 -14.56 -20.32
N GLY A 695 0.73 -13.72 -21.10
CA GLY A 695 0.10 -12.50 -21.57
C GLY A 695 0.91 -11.71 -22.56
N GLY A 696 0.34 -10.60 -23.00
CA GLY A 696 0.95 -9.65 -23.89
C GLY A 696 0.74 -8.20 -23.44
N GLU A 697 1.74 -7.36 -23.71
CA GLU A 697 1.78 -5.95 -23.33
C GLU A 697 2.04 -5.10 -24.57
N VAL A 698 1.31 -4.00 -24.74
CA VAL A 698 1.51 -2.99 -25.79
C VAL A 698 1.65 -1.63 -25.14
N GLU A 699 2.66 -0.86 -25.54
CA GLU A 699 2.82 0.53 -25.14
C GLU A 699 3.07 1.39 -26.38
N PHE A 700 2.44 2.56 -26.40
CA PHE A 700 2.67 3.58 -27.39
C PHE A 700 2.66 4.94 -26.72
N LYS A 701 3.71 5.73 -26.91
CA LYS A 701 3.80 7.10 -26.43
C LYS A 701 4.39 7.98 -27.52
N LYS A 702 3.65 9.00 -27.97
CA LYS A 702 4.09 9.92 -29.01
C LYS A 702 3.50 11.29 -28.83
N LEU A 703 4.32 12.30 -29.13
CA LEU A 703 3.92 13.69 -29.28
C LEU A 703 3.81 14.03 -30.77
N PHE A 704 2.72 14.67 -31.15
CA PHE A 704 2.42 15.07 -32.53
C PHE A 704 2.37 16.58 -32.59
N GLU A 705 3.03 17.16 -33.56
CA GLU A 705 2.88 18.54 -34.00
C GLU A 705 1.94 18.51 -35.22
N LEU A 706 0.83 19.22 -35.11
CA LEU A 706 -0.19 19.26 -36.16
C LEU A 706 -0.16 20.62 -36.83
N GLU A 707 -0.05 20.64 -38.15
CA GLU A 707 -0.08 21.83 -38.99
C GLU A 707 -1.45 21.90 -39.66
N THR A 708 -2.43 22.53 -39.02
CA THR A 708 -3.82 22.62 -39.51
C THR A 708 -4.18 23.97 -40.05
N GLY A 709 -3.31 24.99 -39.91
CA GLY A 709 -3.57 26.39 -40.19
C GLY A 709 -4.41 27.09 -39.11
N THR A 710 -4.67 26.40 -38.01
CA THR A 710 -5.38 26.95 -36.84
C THR A 710 -4.38 27.18 -35.72
N THR A 711 -4.06 28.42 -35.39
CA THR A 711 -3.06 28.78 -34.35
C THR A 711 -3.26 28.06 -33.02
N TRP A 712 -4.52 27.82 -32.64
CA TRP A 712 -4.82 27.10 -31.40
C TRP A 712 -4.36 25.63 -31.45
N VAL A 713 -4.37 24.98 -32.59
CA VAL A 713 -3.89 23.59 -32.77
C VAL A 713 -2.40 23.57 -33.00
N ASP A 714 -1.90 24.47 -33.86
CA ASP A 714 -0.53 24.44 -34.38
C ASP A 714 0.52 24.85 -33.35
N ASN A 715 0.14 25.66 -32.34
CA ASN A 715 1.01 26.04 -31.23
C ASN A 715 1.01 25.00 -30.07
N ARG A 716 0.60 23.76 -30.33
CA ARG A 716 0.52 22.70 -29.31
C ARG A 716 1.13 21.40 -29.78
N ARG A 717 1.83 20.74 -28.85
CA ARG A 717 2.24 19.34 -29.04
C ARG A 717 1.14 18.44 -28.44
N TRP A 718 0.61 17.56 -29.28
CA TRP A 718 -0.49 16.66 -28.92
C TRP A 718 0.06 15.33 -28.44
N LEU A 719 -0.23 14.95 -27.18
CA LEU A 719 0.18 13.69 -26.58
C LEU A 719 -0.85 12.61 -26.81
N VAL A 720 -0.37 11.46 -27.29
CA VAL A 720 -1.08 10.20 -27.23
C VAL A 720 -0.19 9.20 -26.51
N SER A 721 -0.65 8.71 -25.36
CA SER A 721 0.01 7.63 -24.61
C SER A 721 -1.02 6.53 -24.34
N LEU A 722 -0.75 5.33 -24.82
CA LEU A 722 -1.60 4.16 -24.69
C LEU A 722 -0.77 3.03 -24.10
N ASN A 723 -1.30 2.35 -23.08
CA ASN A 723 -0.82 1.04 -22.73
C ASN A 723 -1.98 0.05 -22.57
N TYR A 724 -1.73 -1.18 -22.98
CA TYR A 724 -2.70 -2.26 -22.88
C TYR A 724 -1.99 -3.55 -22.49
N THR A 725 -2.58 -4.27 -21.54
CA THR A 725 -2.09 -5.58 -21.11
C THR A 725 -3.23 -6.58 -21.17
N TYR A 726 -2.97 -7.69 -21.81
CA TYR A 726 -3.75 -8.90 -21.71
C TYR A 726 -2.99 -9.93 -20.88
N THR A 727 -3.63 -10.46 -19.82
CA THR A 727 -3.04 -11.50 -18.95
C THR A 727 -4.09 -12.56 -18.70
N THR A 728 -3.72 -13.82 -18.80
CA THR A 728 -4.55 -14.93 -18.36
C THR A 728 -3.75 -15.94 -17.57
N SER A 729 -4.40 -16.67 -16.68
CA SER A 729 -3.77 -17.73 -15.89
C SER A 729 -4.64 -18.97 -15.85
N GLN A 730 -4.03 -20.09 -15.48
CA GLN A 730 -4.71 -21.37 -15.33
C GLN A 730 -4.13 -22.11 -14.14
N LEU A 731 -4.97 -22.41 -13.15
CA LEU A 731 -4.63 -23.34 -12.08
C LEU A 731 -4.48 -24.76 -12.63
N LYS A 732 -3.49 -25.48 -12.16
CA LYS A 732 -3.23 -26.89 -12.47
C LYS A 732 -3.56 -27.72 -11.24
N VAL A 733 -4.56 -28.56 -11.34
CA VAL A 733 -5.00 -29.45 -10.26
C VAL A 733 -5.11 -30.86 -10.82
N SER A 734 -4.39 -31.79 -10.22
CA SER A 734 -4.36 -33.20 -10.63
C SER A 734 -5.06 -34.08 -9.59
N ASP A 735 -5.47 -35.27 -10.03
CA ASP A 735 -5.99 -36.28 -9.09
C ASP A 735 -4.90 -36.67 -8.09
N GLY A 736 -5.22 -36.56 -6.81
CA GLY A 736 -4.28 -36.85 -5.72
C GLY A 736 -3.59 -35.61 -5.11
N ASP A 737 -3.73 -34.44 -5.74
CA ASP A 737 -3.24 -33.18 -5.13
C ASP A 737 -4.03 -32.87 -3.86
N THR A 738 -3.33 -32.39 -2.84
CA THR A 738 -3.90 -31.95 -1.57
C THR A 738 -3.46 -30.54 -1.23
N ILE A 739 -4.29 -29.84 -0.45
CA ILE A 739 -3.95 -28.53 0.12
C ILE A 739 -3.90 -28.63 1.64
N ILE A 740 -3.16 -27.72 2.29
CA ILE A 740 -3.14 -27.65 3.76
C ILE A 740 -3.97 -26.45 4.18
N LEU A 741 -5.05 -26.73 4.92
CA LEU A 741 -5.92 -25.69 5.48
C LEU A 741 -5.82 -25.67 7.00
N ASP A 742 -5.70 -24.49 7.58
CA ASP A 742 -5.81 -24.23 9.00
C ASP A 742 -6.89 -23.16 9.26
N ILE A 743 -8.12 -23.61 9.47
CA ILE A 743 -9.28 -22.74 9.73
C ILE A 743 -9.56 -22.63 11.24
N THR A 744 -9.25 -23.68 11.98
CA THR A 744 -9.62 -23.83 13.41
C THR A 744 -8.42 -23.95 14.36
N GLY A 745 -7.19 -23.79 13.86
CA GLY A 745 -5.95 -24.07 14.60
C GLY A 745 -5.54 -25.56 14.57
N VAL A 746 -6.24 -26.36 13.78
CA VAL A 746 -5.88 -27.77 13.51
C VAL A 746 -5.76 -27.94 12.00
N PRO A 747 -4.55 -28.21 11.48
CA PRO A 747 -4.35 -28.37 10.05
C PRO A 747 -5.07 -29.61 9.52
N THR A 748 -5.69 -29.47 8.37
CA THR A 748 -6.31 -30.54 7.59
C THR A 748 -5.69 -30.57 6.20
N THR A 749 -5.71 -31.76 5.58
CA THR A 749 -5.15 -31.97 4.23
C THR A 749 -6.21 -32.53 3.27
N PRO A 750 -7.23 -31.74 2.93
CA PRO A 750 -8.26 -32.16 1.98
C PRO A 750 -7.69 -32.25 0.55
N PRO A 751 -8.40 -33.04 -0.34
CA PRO A 751 -8.11 -33.01 -1.77
C PRO A 751 -8.25 -31.62 -2.35
N ALA A 752 -7.28 -31.19 -3.18
CA ALA A 752 -7.29 -29.86 -3.78
C ALA A 752 -8.53 -29.63 -4.66
N ARG A 753 -9.02 -30.68 -5.33
CA ARG A 753 -10.20 -30.65 -6.20
C ARG A 753 -11.52 -30.31 -5.49
N ASP A 754 -11.58 -30.38 -4.16
CA ASP A 754 -12.77 -30.00 -3.41
C ASP A 754 -12.92 -28.46 -3.30
N TYR A 755 -11.84 -27.73 -3.57
CA TYR A 755 -11.72 -26.27 -3.46
C TYR A 755 -11.31 -25.56 -4.75
N LEU A 756 -10.71 -26.28 -5.69
CA LEU A 756 -10.12 -25.75 -6.91
C LEU A 756 -10.49 -26.60 -8.12
N THR A 757 -10.82 -25.95 -9.23
CA THR A 757 -10.98 -26.57 -10.53
C THR A 757 -9.78 -26.26 -11.44
N GLY A 758 -9.27 -27.28 -12.14
CA GLY A 758 -8.24 -27.05 -13.14
C GLY A 758 -8.72 -26.12 -14.26
N GLY A 759 -7.86 -25.17 -14.66
CA GLY A 759 -8.19 -24.16 -15.67
C GLY A 759 -8.79 -22.87 -15.11
N GLU A 760 -9.09 -22.77 -13.82
CA GLU A 760 -9.49 -21.52 -13.19
C GLU A 760 -8.36 -20.51 -13.14
N LYS A 761 -8.71 -19.21 -13.12
CA LYS A 761 -7.74 -18.10 -13.03
C LYS A 761 -7.24 -17.92 -11.61
N LEU A 762 -6.02 -17.40 -11.46
CA LEU A 762 -5.48 -16.97 -10.16
C LEU A 762 -6.28 -15.77 -9.60
N GLN A 763 -6.32 -15.68 -8.29
CA GLN A 763 -6.88 -14.52 -7.59
C GLN A 763 -6.14 -13.23 -7.92
N GLY A 764 -6.89 -12.12 -7.95
CA GLY A 764 -6.36 -10.79 -8.18
C GLY A 764 -6.05 -10.47 -9.64
N GLN A 765 -6.08 -11.47 -10.53
CA GLN A 765 -5.78 -11.28 -11.93
C GLN A 765 -6.97 -10.70 -12.69
N SER A 766 -6.76 -9.54 -13.32
CA SER A 766 -7.64 -8.98 -14.35
C SER A 766 -7.10 -9.34 -15.73
N ASP A 767 -7.96 -9.82 -16.64
CA ASP A 767 -7.52 -10.20 -17.99
C ASP A 767 -7.09 -8.99 -18.82
N HIS A 768 -7.78 -7.86 -18.65
CA HIS A 768 -7.58 -6.68 -19.47
C HIS A 768 -7.28 -5.47 -18.59
N LEU A 769 -6.15 -4.83 -18.85
CA LEU A 769 -5.77 -3.53 -18.29
C LEU A 769 -5.51 -2.59 -19.45
N ALA A 770 -6.11 -1.40 -19.42
CA ALA A 770 -5.88 -0.38 -20.44
C ALA A 770 -5.77 0.99 -19.80
N ASN A 771 -4.81 1.80 -20.28
CA ASN A 771 -4.69 3.19 -19.92
C ASN A 771 -4.47 4.00 -21.19
N LEU A 772 -5.23 5.07 -21.34
CA LEU A 772 -5.12 6.01 -22.44
C LEU A 772 -4.98 7.42 -21.88
N GLN A 773 -3.94 8.13 -22.32
CA GLN A 773 -3.76 9.55 -22.04
C GLN A 773 -3.84 10.31 -23.36
N LEU A 774 -4.74 11.26 -23.43
CA LEU A 774 -4.90 12.17 -24.54
C LEU A 774 -4.75 13.60 -24.00
N GLY A 775 -3.81 14.35 -24.55
CA GLY A 775 -3.56 15.68 -24.02
C GLY A 775 -2.85 16.59 -25.01
N PHE A 776 -2.58 17.79 -24.56
CA PHE A 776 -1.73 18.73 -25.27
C PHE A 776 -0.82 19.51 -24.30
N GLU A 777 0.30 19.95 -24.84
CA GLU A 777 1.25 20.86 -24.19
C GLU A 777 1.44 22.09 -25.06
N ASN A 778 1.46 23.24 -24.44
CA ASN A 778 1.81 24.51 -25.07
C ASN A 778 2.94 25.14 -24.27
N ASP A 779 4.14 25.06 -24.77
CA ASP A 779 5.36 25.51 -24.10
C ASP A 779 5.39 27.04 -23.94
N GLU A 780 4.92 27.79 -24.94
CA GLU A 780 4.87 29.25 -24.90
C GLU A 780 3.90 29.76 -23.81
N ALA A 781 2.75 29.10 -23.66
CA ALA A 781 1.75 29.49 -22.68
C ALA A 781 1.96 28.77 -21.31
N GLY A 782 2.96 27.89 -21.21
CA GLY A 782 3.22 27.08 -20.03
C GLY A 782 2.00 26.23 -19.62
N SER A 783 1.15 25.79 -20.58
CA SER A 783 -0.12 25.12 -20.26
C SER A 783 -0.17 23.69 -20.79
N GLN A 784 -0.77 22.82 -20.00
CA GLN A 784 -0.91 21.40 -20.28
C GLN A 784 -2.31 20.95 -19.87
N ALA A 785 -2.95 20.14 -20.73
CA ALA A 785 -4.23 19.49 -20.41
C ALA A 785 -4.16 18.01 -20.77
N THR A 786 -4.67 17.14 -19.90
CA THR A 786 -4.64 15.70 -20.11
C THR A 786 -5.95 15.05 -19.68
N PHE A 787 -6.55 14.27 -20.57
CA PHE A 787 -7.61 13.30 -20.27
C PHE A 787 -6.96 11.94 -20.06
N LEU A 788 -7.36 11.26 -18.99
CA LEU A 788 -6.85 9.98 -18.57
C LEU A 788 -8.01 8.99 -18.52
N VAL A 789 -7.92 7.89 -19.23
CA VAL A 789 -8.89 6.80 -19.20
C VAL A 789 -8.19 5.55 -18.69
N THR A 790 -8.69 4.98 -17.60
CA THR A 790 -8.16 3.74 -17.02
C THR A 790 -9.26 2.70 -17.00
N TYR A 791 -8.99 1.51 -17.52
CA TYR A 791 -9.88 0.36 -17.51
C TYR A 791 -9.21 -0.85 -16.90
N THR A 792 -9.92 -1.51 -15.99
CA THR A 792 -9.50 -2.78 -15.38
C THR A 792 -10.68 -3.73 -15.41
N SER A 793 -10.51 -4.91 -16.01
CA SER A 793 -11.55 -5.93 -16.08
C SER A 793 -11.77 -6.61 -14.71
N GLU A 794 -12.84 -7.39 -14.62
CA GLU A 794 -13.17 -8.17 -13.42
C GLU A 794 -12.06 -9.13 -13.02
N ARG A 795 -12.00 -9.45 -11.71
CA ARG A 795 -11.05 -10.38 -11.12
C ARG A 795 -11.65 -11.11 -9.94
N VAL A 796 -11.20 -12.32 -9.70
CA VAL A 796 -11.53 -13.07 -8.47
C VAL A 796 -10.85 -12.42 -7.29
N SER A 797 -11.60 -12.00 -6.28
CA SER A 797 -11.06 -11.39 -5.04
C SER A 797 -10.82 -12.41 -3.92
N ALA A 798 -11.64 -13.47 -3.87
CA ALA A 798 -11.43 -14.61 -2.96
C ALA A 798 -12.14 -15.86 -3.50
N ARG A 799 -11.58 -17.04 -3.23
CA ARG A 799 -12.20 -18.33 -3.54
C ARG A 799 -13.32 -18.63 -2.56
N SER A 800 -14.34 -19.29 -3.05
CA SER A 800 -15.40 -19.86 -2.22
C SER A 800 -14.95 -21.13 -1.49
N SER A 801 -15.72 -21.51 -0.47
CA SER A 801 -15.42 -22.69 0.37
C SER A 801 -15.64 -24.04 -0.31
N SER A 802 -16.08 -24.07 -1.55
CA SER A 802 -16.33 -25.27 -2.36
C SER A 802 -16.35 -24.89 -3.83
N VAL A 803 -15.93 -25.80 -4.71
CA VAL A 803 -16.01 -25.64 -6.18
C VAL A 803 -17.43 -25.48 -6.71
N ASP A 804 -18.44 -25.95 -5.96
CA ASP A 804 -19.85 -25.81 -6.33
C ASP A 804 -20.41 -24.39 -6.07
N LEU A 805 -19.65 -23.54 -5.39
CA LEU A 805 -20.05 -22.17 -5.05
C LEU A 805 -19.25 -21.15 -5.86
N PRO A 806 -19.90 -20.09 -6.36
CA PRO A 806 -19.21 -19.07 -7.12
C PRO A 806 -18.22 -18.28 -6.25
N ASP A 807 -17.08 -17.93 -6.83
CA ASP A 807 -16.07 -17.07 -6.23
C ASP A 807 -16.60 -15.65 -6.02
N LEU A 808 -15.93 -14.91 -5.15
CA LEU A 808 -16.14 -13.48 -5.00
C LEU A 808 -15.40 -12.76 -6.12
N VAL A 809 -16.12 -11.90 -6.84
CA VAL A 809 -15.60 -11.19 -8.01
C VAL A 809 -15.60 -9.69 -7.76
N GLN A 810 -14.48 -9.03 -7.96
CA GLN A 810 -14.34 -7.57 -7.93
C GLN A 810 -14.38 -7.02 -9.36
N LYS A 811 -15.09 -5.90 -9.54
CA LYS A 811 -15.24 -5.20 -10.82
C LYS A 811 -14.76 -3.75 -10.70
N PRO A 812 -13.48 -3.45 -11.01
CA PRO A 812 -12.95 -2.09 -10.94
C PRO A 812 -13.52 -1.13 -11.98
N GLY A 813 -13.79 -1.62 -13.21
CA GLY A 813 -14.44 -0.87 -14.28
C GLY A 813 -13.55 0.17 -14.97
N MET A 814 -14.21 1.19 -15.55
CA MET A 814 -13.55 2.27 -16.31
C MET A 814 -13.68 3.60 -15.57
N ARG A 815 -12.56 4.33 -15.46
CA ARG A 815 -12.49 5.69 -14.89
C ARG A 815 -11.96 6.67 -15.91
N VAL A 816 -12.51 7.86 -15.88
CA VAL A 816 -12.06 9.00 -16.68
C VAL A 816 -11.69 10.13 -15.74
N ASP A 817 -10.47 10.65 -15.90
CA ASP A 817 -9.97 11.79 -15.15
C ASP A 817 -9.57 12.92 -16.12
N PHE A 818 -9.54 14.14 -15.62
CA PHE A 818 -9.05 15.31 -16.36
C PHE A 818 -8.13 16.13 -15.48
N VAL A 819 -6.99 16.53 -16.04
CA VAL A 819 -5.99 17.37 -15.37
C VAL A 819 -5.63 18.54 -16.27
N TYR A 820 -5.62 19.74 -15.71
CA TYR A 820 -5.15 20.96 -16.37
C TYR A 820 -4.12 21.64 -15.48
N ARG A 821 -2.99 22.04 -16.06
CA ARG A 821 -1.92 22.80 -15.39
C ARG A 821 -1.53 24.00 -16.23
N ARG A 822 -1.12 25.05 -15.55
CA ARG A 822 -0.60 26.23 -16.18
C ARG A 822 0.49 26.87 -15.34
N ASN A 823 1.65 27.08 -15.95
CA ASN A 823 2.74 27.87 -15.39
C ASN A 823 2.53 29.32 -15.81
N PHE A 824 2.79 30.23 -14.89
CA PHE A 824 2.71 31.66 -15.15
C PHE A 824 3.64 32.42 -14.22
N GLU A 825 4.12 33.58 -14.66
CA GLU A 825 5.05 34.40 -13.90
C GLU A 825 4.32 35.62 -13.32
N ILE A 826 4.56 35.89 -12.04
CA ILE A 826 4.09 37.12 -11.36
C ILE A 826 5.28 37.74 -10.65
N GLN A 827 5.66 38.97 -11.04
CA GLN A 827 6.76 39.73 -10.43
C GLN A 827 8.10 38.98 -10.45
N GLY A 828 8.43 38.28 -11.53
CA GLY A 828 9.66 37.50 -11.65
C GLY A 828 9.72 36.22 -10.86
N ARG A 829 8.56 35.70 -10.39
CA ARG A 829 8.46 34.43 -9.69
C ARG A 829 7.54 33.47 -10.43
N GLU A 830 7.92 32.22 -10.48
CA GLU A 830 7.16 31.15 -11.15
C GLU A 830 6.04 30.64 -10.27
N PHE A 831 4.84 30.57 -10.84
CA PHE A 831 3.68 29.95 -10.22
C PHE A 831 3.14 28.85 -11.12
N THR A 832 2.65 27.78 -10.51
CA THR A 832 1.91 26.72 -11.21
C THR A 832 0.52 26.60 -10.60
N GLY A 833 -0.51 26.83 -11.42
CA GLY A 833 -1.91 26.53 -11.08
C GLY A 833 -2.31 25.16 -11.63
N SER A 834 -3.06 24.36 -10.87
CA SER A 834 -3.60 23.08 -11.31
C SER A 834 -5.10 22.97 -11.02
N PHE A 835 -5.81 22.26 -11.89
CA PHE A 835 -7.19 21.83 -11.73
C PHE A 835 -7.28 20.34 -12.07
N GLU A 836 -7.91 19.58 -11.21
CA GLU A 836 -8.11 18.15 -11.42
C GLU A 836 -9.57 17.78 -11.19
N ALA A 837 -10.08 16.90 -12.06
CA ALA A 837 -11.38 16.27 -11.93
C ALA A 837 -11.21 14.77 -12.08
N ARG A 838 -11.58 14.01 -11.07
CA ARG A 838 -11.35 12.56 -10.99
C ARG A 838 -12.65 11.79 -10.96
N ASN A 839 -12.60 10.57 -11.51
CA ASN A 839 -13.74 9.66 -11.59
C ASN A 839 -14.96 10.30 -12.27
N LEU A 840 -14.75 11.01 -13.40
CA LEU A 840 -15.83 11.68 -14.14
C LEU A 840 -16.91 10.72 -14.64
N THR A 841 -16.60 9.43 -14.76
CA THR A 841 -17.55 8.36 -15.10
C THR A 841 -18.49 8.01 -13.94
N GLY A 842 -18.19 8.41 -12.69
CA GLY A 842 -18.94 7.98 -11.50
C GLY A 842 -18.85 6.47 -11.27
N THR A 843 -17.69 5.87 -11.54
CA THR A 843 -17.51 4.42 -11.39
C THR A 843 -17.39 4.07 -9.91
N ASP A 844 -18.24 3.15 -9.46
CA ASP A 844 -18.32 2.67 -8.08
C ASP A 844 -17.37 1.51 -7.80
N ALA A 845 -17.19 1.19 -6.53
CA ALA A 845 -16.54 -0.03 -6.11
C ALA A 845 -17.57 -1.16 -6.06
N GLU A 846 -17.33 -2.24 -6.80
CA GLU A 846 -18.24 -3.39 -6.86
C GLU A 846 -17.48 -4.69 -6.53
N GLU A 847 -18.01 -5.45 -5.57
CA GLU A 847 -17.63 -6.84 -5.32
C GLU A 847 -18.91 -7.67 -5.13
N TYR A 848 -19.02 -8.80 -5.82
CA TYR A 848 -20.22 -9.60 -5.86
C TYR A 848 -19.96 -11.10 -6.00
N GLN A 849 -20.99 -11.90 -5.72
CA GLN A 849 -21.12 -13.28 -6.14
C GLN A 849 -22.34 -13.43 -7.06
N ALA A 850 -22.27 -14.32 -8.04
CA ALA A 850 -23.40 -14.58 -8.95
C ALA A 850 -23.65 -16.07 -9.12
N ALA A 851 -24.88 -16.51 -8.86
CA ALA A 851 -25.34 -17.89 -9.04
C ALA A 851 -26.81 -17.96 -9.49
N GLY A 852 -27.14 -18.88 -10.37
CA GLY A 852 -28.53 -19.12 -10.80
C GLY A 852 -29.20 -17.89 -11.40
N GLY A 853 -28.47 -17.01 -12.05
CA GLY A 853 -28.97 -15.75 -12.61
C GLY A 853 -29.25 -14.64 -11.58
N LYS A 854 -28.90 -14.86 -10.31
CA LYS A 854 -28.95 -13.84 -9.25
C LYS A 854 -27.55 -13.30 -8.95
N ARG A 855 -27.47 -12.01 -8.63
CA ARG A 855 -26.27 -11.34 -8.16
C ARG A 855 -26.48 -10.92 -6.71
N PHE A 856 -25.41 -11.08 -5.91
CA PHE A 856 -25.34 -10.68 -4.51
C PHE A 856 -24.13 -9.75 -4.35
N ASP A 857 -24.36 -8.51 -3.95
CA ASP A 857 -23.33 -7.51 -3.79
C ASP A 857 -22.63 -7.67 -2.43
N THR A 858 -21.50 -8.35 -2.41
CA THR A 858 -20.77 -8.69 -1.17
C THR A 858 -20.08 -7.49 -0.56
N ASN A 859 -19.70 -6.50 -1.37
CA ASN A 859 -19.19 -5.20 -0.89
C ASN A 859 -19.22 -4.19 -2.04
N SER A 860 -20.31 -3.47 -2.20
CA SER A 860 -20.46 -2.47 -3.27
C SER A 860 -20.81 -1.12 -2.66
N PHE A 861 -20.15 -0.04 -3.14
CA PHE A 861 -20.37 1.32 -2.62
C PHE A 861 -20.00 2.41 -3.62
N ASP A 862 -20.63 3.56 -3.44
CA ASP A 862 -20.40 4.78 -4.22
C ASP A 862 -19.08 5.42 -3.77
N ILE A 863 -18.28 5.91 -4.74
CA ILE A 863 -17.02 6.62 -4.51
C ILE A 863 -17.17 8.11 -4.74
N GLY A 864 -18.08 8.52 -5.66
CA GLY A 864 -18.28 9.90 -6.08
C GLY A 864 -17.23 10.41 -7.06
N GLN A 865 -17.43 11.65 -7.51
CA GLN A 865 -16.51 12.41 -8.36
C GLN A 865 -15.77 13.42 -7.50
N SER A 866 -14.46 13.60 -7.70
CA SER A 866 -13.67 14.57 -6.92
C SER A 866 -13.09 15.67 -7.81
N PHE A 867 -12.97 16.88 -7.22
CA PHE A 867 -12.43 18.06 -7.85
C PHE A 867 -11.41 18.71 -6.92
N SER A 868 -10.28 19.17 -7.49
CA SER A 868 -9.27 19.90 -6.72
C SER A 868 -8.68 21.06 -7.50
N LEU A 869 -8.22 22.05 -6.75
CA LEU A 869 -7.47 23.23 -7.24
C LEU A 869 -6.17 23.31 -6.45
N GLY A 870 -5.07 23.47 -7.15
CA GLY A 870 -3.75 23.64 -6.58
C GLY A 870 -3.07 24.92 -7.06
N LEU A 871 -2.21 25.47 -6.19
CA LEU A 871 -1.32 26.58 -6.53
C LEU A 871 0.03 26.33 -5.87
N SER A 872 1.11 26.40 -6.64
CA SER A 872 2.46 26.36 -6.10
C SER A 872 3.29 27.54 -6.62
N ALA A 873 4.26 27.99 -5.81
CA ALA A 873 5.20 29.04 -6.14
C ALA A 873 6.63 28.54 -5.93
N ARG A 874 7.55 28.91 -6.84
CA ARG A 874 8.98 28.64 -6.75
C ARG A 874 9.73 29.97 -6.55
N PHE A 875 10.70 29.96 -5.62
CA PHE A 875 11.51 31.08 -5.21
C PHE A 875 12.98 30.76 -5.39
#